data_6c60028f938c676faaec5086eab1e7ff
#
_entry.id   6c60028f938c676faaec5086eab1e7ff
#
_cell.length_a   1.000
_cell.length_b   1.000
_cell.length_c   1.000
_cell.angle_alpha   90.00
_cell.angle_beta   90.00
_cell.angle_gamma   90.00
#
_symmetry.space_group_name_H-M   'P 1'
#
loop_
_entity.id
_entity.type
_entity.pdbx_description
1 polymer ?
#
loop_
_entity_poly.entity_id
_entity_poly.type
_entity_poly.pdbx_seq_one_letter_code
_entity_poly.pdbx_strand_id
1 'polypeptide(L)'
;MTNKSENIKDEKEQYPLLSMINTPADLRKLPVEKLPEVCDELRQCIISHLSSNPGHFASSMGAVEITVALHYVFDTPSDRLVWDVGHQAYPHKLLTGRREAFASQRTFGGISGFPNPAESEYDSFVAGHAGNSISAALGMAIADSLTPGREERKTVALIGDASISNGIAFEGLNNTSNNPNNLLIVLNDNDMSIDTNVGSLHRYLSNLTTSAGYNRWRQRLYQFFRSKWLINDSGKGRMLRFNNSLKALISGSQNIFEGLDIRYFGPFDGHDVVKLVKILSEIKDMKGPRLLHIRTVKGKGFPEAEKSPTVWHAPGKFNPLTGERISESSASDVEKWQDVFGKHLSALADKDDRVVGITAAMITGTSMTHLFKTHPERAFNVGISEGHAVTFAGGLAASGKRPFAAIYSSFLQRAYDNIIHDVAIQGLPVTFCIDRAGLVGEDGVTHHGFFDLAYLRPIPGLNIAVPSDAETLRQLMSWSLTQNSPLAIRYPRGSAPEKIIPSLSAGGEVDDSVRPEARRLRGSEENNSRVAVLAVGPIVKEALTAAENVAKDGIEVDVFDMLWVKPLDTELLREIASTHKCLITLEDGMIAGGFGSAVEEFLHDENIECEVIRLGVPDKWIAHGSVPQLRALCGYDSSAIEKVIRKVMKDL
;
A
#
# COMPACT_ATOMS: atom_id res chain seq x y z
N MET A 1 -27.16 -21.32 -18.69
CA MET A 1 -28.19 -20.34 -18.32
C MET A 1 -28.95 -20.67 -17.02
N THR A 2 -29.01 -21.92 -16.59
CA THR A 2 -29.70 -22.37 -15.36
C THR A 2 -29.03 -21.90 -14.05
N ASN A 3 -27.68 -21.85 -13.96
CA ASN A 3 -26.98 -21.42 -12.74
C ASN A 3 -27.15 -19.92 -12.38
N LYS A 4 -27.39 -19.05 -13.37
CA LYS A 4 -27.50 -17.59 -13.12
C LYS A 4 -28.86 -17.21 -12.51
N SER A 5 -29.91 -17.93 -12.85
CA SER A 5 -31.28 -17.69 -12.35
C SER A 5 -31.51 -18.26 -10.95
N GLU A 6 -30.83 -19.33 -10.58
CA GLU A 6 -30.86 -19.91 -9.22
C GLU A 6 -30.09 -19.01 -8.24
N ASN A 7 -28.86 -18.59 -8.57
CA ASN A 7 -28.09 -17.65 -7.74
C ASN A 7 -28.82 -16.32 -7.48
N ILE A 8 -29.55 -15.79 -8.47
CA ILE A 8 -30.32 -14.53 -8.31
C ILE A 8 -31.54 -14.72 -7.37
N LYS A 9 -32.14 -15.91 -7.34
CA LYS A 9 -33.22 -16.20 -6.39
C LYS A 9 -32.71 -16.33 -4.97
N ASP A 10 -31.62 -17.05 -4.77
CA ASP A 10 -30.99 -17.22 -3.45
C ASP A 10 -30.52 -15.87 -2.87
N GLU A 11 -29.93 -15.00 -3.70
CA GLU A 11 -29.46 -13.67 -3.27
C GLU A 11 -30.62 -12.74 -2.86
N LYS A 12 -31.78 -12.80 -3.55
CA LYS A 12 -32.99 -12.03 -3.19
C LYS A 12 -33.62 -12.49 -1.88
N GLU A 13 -33.53 -13.78 -1.58
CA GLU A 13 -34.02 -14.31 -0.32
C GLU A 13 -33.07 -13.97 0.84
N GLN A 14 -31.78 -13.96 0.59
CA GLN A 14 -30.75 -13.72 1.59
C GLN A 14 -30.55 -12.22 1.90
N TYR A 15 -30.66 -11.33 0.89
CA TYR A 15 -30.44 -9.89 1.01
C TYR A 15 -31.61 -9.11 0.36
N PRO A 16 -32.81 -9.11 0.96
CA PRO A 16 -34.01 -8.57 0.32
C PRO A 16 -33.91 -7.07 0.02
N LEU A 17 -33.31 -6.25 0.88
CA LEU A 17 -33.15 -4.82 0.63
C LEU A 17 -31.98 -4.53 -0.30
N LEU A 18 -30.83 -5.14 -0.05
CA LEU A 18 -29.61 -4.92 -0.87
C LEU A 18 -29.82 -5.39 -2.31
N SER A 19 -30.62 -6.45 -2.54
CA SER A 19 -30.94 -6.93 -3.88
C SER A 19 -31.71 -5.92 -4.74
N MET A 20 -32.41 -4.97 -4.10
CA MET A 20 -33.15 -3.89 -4.79
C MET A 20 -32.27 -2.66 -5.07
N ILE A 21 -31.07 -2.59 -4.49
CA ILE A 21 -30.16 -1.45 -4.61
C ILE A 21 -29.11 -1.79 -5.67
N ASN A 22 -29.25 -1.25 -6.87
CA ASN A 22 -28.23 -1.34 -7.91
C ASN A 22 -27.34 -0.10 -7.93
N THR A 23 -27.91 1.05 -7.58
CA THR A 23 -27.21 2.34 -7.55
C THR A 23 -27.59 3.13 -6.29
N PRO A 24 -26.80 4.14 -5.92
CA PRO A 24 -27.17 5.05 -4.83
C PRO A 24 -28.55 5.72 -5.00
N ALA A 25 -29.00 5.90 -6.23
CA ALA A 25 -30.34 6.42 -6.50
C ALA A 25 -31.46 5.48 -6.00
N ASP A 26 -31.23 4.16 -5.99
CA ASP A 26 -32.18 3.20 -5.44
C ASP A 26 -32.14 3.22 -3.91
N LEU A 27 -30.95 3.33 -3.31
CA LEU A 27 -30.80 3.49 -1.87
C LEU A 27 -31.56 4.71 -1.33
N ARG A 28 -31.53 5.85 -2.04
CA ARG A 28 -32.24 7.08 -1.66
C ARG A 28 -33.76 6.98 -1.72
N LYS A 29 -34.34 5.94 -2.36
CA LYS A 29 -35.78 5.68 -2.35
C LYS A 29 -36.26 5.00 -1.08
N LEU A 30 -35.38 4.40 -0.31
CA LEU A 30 -35.74 3.73 0.93
C LEU A 30 -36.00 4.76 2.05
N PRO A 31 -36.94 4.47 2.98
CA PRO A 31 -37.10 5.27 4.19
C PRO A 31 -35.85 5.12 5.08
N VAL A 32 -35.47 6.21 5.76
CA VAL A 32 -34.24 6.27 6.56
C VAL A 32 -34.20 5.21 7.67
N GLU A 33 -35.35 4.79 8.17
CA GLU A 33 -35.53 3.75 9.19
C GLU A 33 -35.12 2.36 8.70
N LYS A 34 -35.03 2.15 7.36
CA LYS A 34 -34.59 0.90 6.74
C LYS A 34 -33.08 0.80 6.54
N LEU A 35 -32.35 1.90 6.70
CA LEU A 35 -30.90 1.92 6.46
C LEU A 35 -30.10 1.02 7.44
N PRO A 36 -30.50 0.84 8.72
CA PRO A 36 -29.83 -0.15 9.56
C PRO A 36 -29.90 -1.57 8.99
N GLU A 37 -31.05 -1.99 8.45
CA GLU A 37 -31.23 -3.30 7.82
C GLU A 37 -30.33 -3.44 6.58
N VAL A 38 -30.20 -2.38 5.75
CA VAL A 38 -29.27 -2.35 4.60
C VAL A 38 -27.82 -2.49 5.06
N CYS A 39 -27.42 -1.86 6.18
CA CYS A 39 -26.09 -2.00 6.75
C CYS A 39 -25.80 -3.44 7.18
N ASP A 40 -26.77 -4.12 7.78
CA ASP A 40 -26.64 -5.51 8.21
C ASP A 40 -26.51 -6.46 7.01
N GLU A 41 -27.32 -6.29 5.97
CA GLU A 41 -27.24 -7.07 4.75
C GLU A 41 -25.91 -6.86 4.01
N LEU A 42 -25.39 -5.61 3.97
CA LEU A 42 -24.08 -5.32 3.41
C LEU A 42 -22.96 -6.06 4.15
N ARG A 43 -23.01 -6.10 5.51
CA ARG A 43 -22.04 -6.85 6.30
C ARG A 43 -22.10 -8.34 6.02
N GLN A 44 -23.29 -8.93 5.99
CA GLN A 44 -23.45 -10.34 5.67
C GLN A 44 -22.93 -10.68 4.26
N CYS A 45 -23.21 -9.83 3.29
CA CYS A 45 -22.69 -9.95 1.92
C CYS A 45 -21.15 -9.91 1.90
N ILE A 46 -20.53 -8.95 2.62
CA ILE A 46 -19.05 -8.83 2.73
C ILE A 46 -18.46 -10.08 3.40
N ILE A 47 -19.04 -10.55 4.52
CA ILE A 47 -18.58 -11.75 5.22
C ILE A 47 -18.62 -12.96 4.30
N SER A 48 -19.74 -13.17 3.62
CA SER A 48 -19.94 -14.30 2.71
C SER A 48 -18.89 -14.33 1.59
N HIS A 49 -18.68 -13.19 0.90
CA HIS A 49 -17.74 -13.12 -0.22
C HIS A 49 -16.29 -13.23 0.22
N LEU A 50 -15.89 -12.48 1.27
CA LEU A 50 -14.50 -12.43 1.71
C LEU A 50 -14.03 -13.68 2.45
N SER A 51 -14.95 -14.52 2.90
CA SER A 51 -14.61 -15.82 3.51
C SER A 51 -13.93 -16.75 2.50
N SER A 52 -14.29 -16.68 1.22
CA SER A 52 -13.77 -17.51 0.14
C SER A 52 -12.80 -16.76 -0.79
N ASN A 53 -13.04 -15.46 -1.04
CA ASN A 53 -12.17 -14.59 -1.84
C ASN A 53 -11.60 -13.46 -0.96
N PRO A 54 -10.43 -13.66 -0.34
CA PRO A 54 -9.90 -12.77 0.68
C PRO A 54 -9.62 -11.34 0.21
N GLY A 55 -9.84 -10.36 1.10
CA GLY A 55 -9.60 -8.94 0.85
C GLY A 55 -9.46 -8.15 2.15
N HIS A 56 -9.64 -6.82 2.07
CA HIS A 56 -9.56 -5.89 3.19
C HIS A 56 -10.84 -5.96 4.04
N PHE A 57 -10.87 -6.89 4.99
CA PHE A 57 -12.08 -7.26 5.73
C PHE A 57 -12.46 -6.24 6.82
N ALA A 58 -11.65 -6.14 7.88
CA ALA A 58 -12.03 -5.39 9.07
C ALA A 58 -12.22 -3.88 8.81
N SER A 59 -11.46 -3.30 7.87
CA SER A 59 -11.58 -1.89 7.49
C SER A 59 -12.91 -1.61 6.80
N SER A 60 -13.35 -2.49 5.91
CA SER A 60 -14.63 -2.39 5.20
C SER A 60 -15.82 -2.58 6.13
N MET A 61 -15.73 -3.52 7.08
CA MET A 61 -16.77 -3.74 8.09
C MET A 61 -17.00 -2.52 8.99
N GLY A 62 -15.93 -1.79 9.33
CA GLY A 62 -16.00 -0.57 10.14
C GLY A 62 -16.55 0.66 9.41
N ALA A 63 -16.68 0.62 8.08
CA ALA A 63 -17.08 1.77 7.26
C ALA A 63 -18.47 1.62 6.62
N VAL A 64 -19.27 0.62 6.99
CA VAL A 64 -20.56 0.33 6.35
C VAL A 64 -21.54 1.48 6.53
N GLU A 65 -21.80 1.92 7.76
CA GLU A 65 -22.80 2.96 8.07
C GLU A 65 -22.43 4.30 7.43
N ILE A 66 -21.16 4.71 7.52
CA ILE A 66 -20.76 5.98 6.92
C ILE A 66 -20.87 5.92 5.39
N THR A 67 -20.59 4.79 4.77
CA THR A 67 -20.75 4.60 3.31
C THR A 67 -22.21 4.70 2.91
N VAL A 68 -23.12 4.02 3.61
CA VAL A 68 -24.57 4.10 3.39
C VAL A 68 -25.05 5.53 3.55
N ALA A 69 -24.66 6.21 4.64
CA ALA A 69 -25.08 7.58 4.94
C ALA A 69 -24.58 8.58 3.87
N LEU A 70 -23.34 8.43 3.38
CA LEU A 70 -22.78 9.27 2.32
C LEU A 70 -23.57 9.10 1.01
N HIS A 71 -23.82 7.86 0.57
CA HIS A 71 -24.59 7.59 -0.65
C HIS A 71 -26.07 7.95 -0.55
N TYR A 72 -26.60 7.96 0.68
CA TYR A 72 -27.99 8.39 0.93
C TYR A 72 -28.14 9.90 0.86
N VAL A 73 -27.17 10.69 1.38
CA VAL A 73 -27.26 12.14 1.50
C VAL A 73 -26.73 12.88 0.29
N PHE A 74 -25.65 12.38 -0.33
CA PHE A 74 -25.02 13.02 -1.48
C PHE A 74 -25.48 12.41 -2.79
N ASP A 75 -25.63 13.27 -3.81
CA ASP A 75 -26.10 12.86 -5.13
C ASP A 75 -24.96 12.32 -6.02
N THR A 76 -24.39 11.17 -5.59
CA THR A 76 -23.34 10.49 -6.36
C THR A 76 -23.91 9.85 -7.63
N PRO A 77 -23.18 9.89 -8.78
CA PRO A 77 -21.80 10.33 -8.97
C PRO A 77 -21.62 11.83 -9.23
N SER A 78 -22.72 12.64 -9.29
CA SER A 78 -22.63 14.08 -9.46
C SER A 78 -21.81 14.71 -8.33
N ASP A 79 -22.18 14.45 -7.07
CA ASP A 79 -21.33 14.71 -5.92
C ASP A 79 -20.20 13.68 -5.85
N ARG A 80 -19.02 14.09 -5.38
CA ARG A 80 -17.81 13.26 -5.42
C ARG A 80 -17.42 12.73 -4.06
N LEU A 81 -17.12 11.43 -3.99
CA LEU A 81 -16.53 10.79 -2.81
C LEU A 81 -15.08 10.39 -3.15
N VAL A 82 -14.12 10.91 -2.39
CA VAL A 82 -12.69 10.59 -2.51
C VAL A 82 -12.26 9.77 -1.31
N TRP A 83 -11.89 8.53 -1.57
CA TRP A 83 -11.50 7.55 -0.55
C TRP A 83 -9.99 7.62 -0.29
N ASP A 84 -9.60 7.78 0.97
CA ASP A 84 -8.20 7.63 1.38
C ASP A 84 -7.85 6.15 1.49
N VAL A 85 -6.71 5.70 0.94
CA VAL A 85 -6.34 4.29 0.81
C VAL A 85 -7.36 3.49 0.00
N GLY A 86 -8.63 3.54 0.32
CA GLY A 86 -9.72 2.82 -0.35
C GLY A 86 -9.92 1.37 0.08
N HIS A 87 -9.17 0.88 1.05
CA HIS A 87 -9.31 -0.48 1.62
C HIS A 87 -10.62 -0.68 2.42
N GLN A 88 -11.34 0.40 2.71
CA GLN A 88 -12.66 0.41 3.36
C GLN A 88 -13.82 0.56 2.37
N ALA A 89 -13.58 0.53 1.06
CA ALA A 89 -14.56 0.89 0.04
C ALA A 89 -15.40 -0.29 -0.50
N TYR A 90 -15.42 -1.45 0.15
CA TYR A 90 -16.25 -2.57 -0.32
C TYR A 90 -17.75 -2.29 -0.23
N PRO A 91 -18.28 -1.67 0.84
CA PRO A 91 -19.68 -1.23 0.85
C PRO A 91 -20.00 -0.26 -0.29
N HIS A 92 -19.07 0.63 -0.64
CA HIS A 92 -19.22 1.54 -1.78
C HIS A 92 -19.35 0.78 -3.10
N LYS A 93 -18.50 -0.24 -3.36
CA LYS A 93 -18.60 -1.07 -4.57
C LYS A 93 -19.93 -1.80 -4.67
N LEU A 94 -20.41 -2.36 -3.56
CA LEU A 94 -21.70 -3.07 -3.50
C LEU A 94 -22.90 -2.16 -3.78
N LEU A 95 -22.84 -0.88 -3.37
CA LEU A 95 -23.91 0.10 -3.58
C LEU A 95 -23.84 0.81 -4.93
N THR A 96 -22.77 0.62 -5.71
CA THR A 96 -22.50 1.34 -6.96
C THR A 96 -22.43 0.43 -8.19
N GLY A 97 -23.34 -0.54 -8.27
CA GLY A 97 -23.54 -1.38 -9.45
C GLY A 97 -22.58 -2.56 -9.61
N ARG A 98 -21.68 -2.80 -8.64
CA ARG A 98 -20.65 -3.86 -8.75
C ARG A 98 -20.94 -5.09 -7.89
N ARG A 99 -22.17 -5.27 -7.39
CA ARG A 99 -22.55 -6.40 -6.53
C ARG A 99 -22.32 -7.74 -7.21
N GLU A 100 -22.80 -7.93 -8.44
CA GLU A 100 -22.61 -9.19 -9.19
C GLU A 100 -21.12 -9.47 -9.46
N ALA A 101 -20.33 -8.42 -9.75
CA ALA A 101 -18.91 -8.55 -10.02
C ALA A 101 -18.06 -8.71 -8.74
N PHE A 102 -18.63 -8.47 -7.55
CA PHE A 102 -17.88 -8.42 -6.30
C PHE A 102 -17.15 -9.73 -5.96
N ALA A 103 -17.71 -10.88 -6.35
CA ALA A 103 -17.07 -12.18 -6.20
C ALA A 103 -15.74 -12.31 -6.98
N SER A 104 -15.53 -11.48 -8.01
CA SER A 104 -14.31 -11.48 -8.84
C SER A 104 -13.27 -10.44 -8.39
N GLN A 105 -13.49 -9.72 -7.29
CA GLN A 105 -12.54 -8.69 -6.86
C GLN A 105 -11.15 -9.28 -6.59
N ARG A 106 -10.10 -8.52 -6.94
CA ARG A 106 -8.69 -8.91 -6.74
C ARG A 106 -8.27 -10.19 -7.47
N THR A 107 -9.13 -10.75 -8.34
CA THR A 107 -8.80 -11.89 -9.20
C THR A 107 -8.45 -11.42 -10.59
N PHE A 108 -7.65 -12.17 -11.33
CA PHE A 108 -7.23 -11.82 -12.69
C PHE A 108 -8.44 -11.63 -13.61
N GLY A 109 -8.52 -10.45 -14.25
CA GLY A 109 -9.66 -10.08 -15.10
C GLY A 109 -10.94 -9.68 -14.36
N GLY A 110 -10.93 -9.68 -13.03
CA GLY A 110 -12.03 -9.21 -12.19
C GLY A 110 -11.92 -7.73 -11.81
N ILE A 111 -12.73 -7.28 -10.83
CA ILE A 111 -12.71 -5.90 -10.36
C ILE A 111 -11.56 -5.65 -9.36
N SER A 112 -11.08 -4.40 -9.31
CA SER A 112 -10.02 -3.96 -8.39
C SER A 112 -10.44 -4.08 -6.92
N GLY A 113 -9.47 -4.30 -6.03
CA GLY A 113 -9.68 -4.22 -4.58
C GLY A 113 -9.84 -2.79 -4.05
N PHE A 114 -9.56 -1.78 -4.87
CA PHE A 114 -9.61 -0.35 -4.53
C PHE A 114 -10.51 0.41 -5.51
N PRO A 115 -11.02 1.60 -5.13
CA PRO A 115 -11.67 2.51 -6.08
C PRO A 115 -10.77 2.85 -7.27
N ASN A 116 -11.35 2.76 -8.47
CA ASN A 116 -10.67 3.02 -9.73
C ASN A 116 -11.63 3.69 -10.73
N PRO A 117 -11.38 4.94 -11.16
CA PRO A 117 -12.21 5.65 -12.12
C PRO A 117 -12.39 4.94 -13.47
N ALA A 118 -11.45 4.09 -13.86
CA ALA A 118 -11.60 3.29 -15.07
C ALA A 118 -12.61 2.13 -14.92
N GLU A 119 -13.00 1.80 -13.68
CA GLU A 119 -13.93 0.73 -13.36
C GLU A 119 -15.37 1.24 -13.16
N SER A 120 -15.52 2.44 -12.58
CA SER A 120 -16.83 3.00 -12.25
C SER A 120 -16.82 4.52 -12.21
N GLU A 121 -17.89 5.15 -12.71
CA GLU A 121 -18.10 6.60 -12.61
C GLU A 121 -18.28 7.11 -11.17
N TYR A 122 -18.59 6.20 -10.23
CA TYR A 122 -18.70 6.51 -8.80
C TYR A 122 -17.34 6.59 -8.11
N ASP A 123 -16.28 6.11 -8.72
CA ASP A 123 -14.91 6.17 -8.21
C ASP A 123 -14.25 7.47 -8.68
N SER A 124 -14.36 8.53 -7.88
CA SER A 124 -13.93 9.89 -8.29
C SER A 124 -12.42 10.03 -8.45
N PHE A 125 -11.62 9.20 -7.75
CA PHE A 125 -10.16 9.24 -7.77
C PHE A 125 -9.57 7.85 -7.50
N VAL A 126 -8.39 7.57 -8.06
CA VAL A 126 -7.66 6.33 -7.78
C VAL A 126 -7.28 6.28 -6.30
N ALA A 127 -7.58 5.18 -5.64
CA ALA A 127 -7.18 4.92 -4.27
C ALA A 127 -6.20 3.73 -4.19
N GLY A 128 -5.48 3.60 -3.10
CA GLY A 128 -4.46 2.56 -2.82
C GLY A 128 -3.43 3.03 -1.81
N HIS A 129 -3.00 4.29 -1.89
CA HIS A 129 -2.04 4.89 -0.97
C HIS A 129 -2.71 5.87 0.00
N ALA A 130 -2.21 5.94 1.24
CA ALA A 130 -2.74 6.79 2.29
C ALA A 130 -2.38 8.28 2.10
N GLY A 131 -3.23 9.17 2.62
CA GLY A 131 -2.94 10.60 2.80
C GLY A 131 -3.29 11.50 1.64
N ASN A 132 -3.63 10.99 0.46
CA ASN A 132 -3.85 11.80 -0.75
C ASN A 132 -5.28 12.36 -0.89
N SER A 133 -6.26 11.83 -0.16
CA SER A 133 -7.68 12.13 -0.35
C SER A 133 -8.02 13.60 -0.14
N ILE A 134 -7.46 14.26 0.89
CA ILE A 134 -7.74 15.66 1.21
C ILE A 134 -7.27 16.57 0.07
N SER A 135 -6.02 16.40 -0.37
CA SER A 135 -5.45 17.22 -1.46
C SER A 135 -6.19 17.01 -2.78
N ALA A 136 -6.53 15.75 -3.13
CA ALA A 136 -7.29 15.44 -4.34
C ALA A 136 -8.70 16.04 -4.28
N ALA A 137 -9.41 15.86 -3.17
CA ALA A 137 -10.75 16.40 -2.97
C ALA A 137 -10.77 17.94 -2.93
N LEU A 138 -9.75 18.56 -2.33
CA LEU A 138 -9.59 20.01 -2.34
C LEU A 138 -9.44 20.55 -3.77
N GLY A 139 -8.57 19.92 -4.57
CA GLY A 139 -8.41 20.29 -5.98
C GLY A 139 -9.70 20.15 -6.77
N MET A 140 -10.48 19.08 -6.54
CA MET A 140 -11.79 18.90 -7.18
C MET A 140 -12.81 19.94 -6.74
N ALA A 141 -12.89 20.25 -5.43
CA ALA A 141 -13.82 21.24 -4.90
C ALA A 141 -13.51 22.66 -5.44
N ILE A 142 -12.23 23.01 -5.57
CA ILE A 142 -11.81 24.28 -6.17
C ILE A 142 -12.13 24.29 -7.67
N ALA A 143 -11.86 23.22 -8.41
CA ALA A 143 -12.17 23.13 -9.84
C ALA A 143 -13.68 23.32 -10.10
N ASP A 144 -14.54 22.72 -9.26
CA ASP A 144 -15.99 22.87 -9.37
C ASP A 144 -16.43 24.33 -9.05
N SER A 145 -15.82 24.99 -8.07
CA SER A 145 -16.10 26.40 -7.76
C SER A 145 -15.70 27.37 -8.89
N LEU A 146 -14.75 26.98 -9.74
CA LEU A 146 -14.28 27.73 -10.90
C LEU A 146 -15.04 27.39 -12.20
N THR A 147 -15.91 26.40 -12.17
CA THR A 147 -16.63 25.90 -13.36
C THR A 147 -18.08 26.33 -13.30
N PRO A 148 -18.57 27.23 -14.23
CA PRO A 148 -19.97 27.65 -14.25
C PRO A 148 -20.94 26.47 -14.26
N GLY A 149 -21.95 26.51 -13.38
CA GLY A 149 -22.96 25.47 -13.22
C GLY A 149 -22.54 24.26 -12.38
N ARG A 150 -21.34 24.28 -11.77
CA ARG A 150 -20.84 23.22 -10.88
C ARG A 150 -20.60 23.68 -9.45
N GLU A 151 -20.87 24.94 -9.12
CA GLU A 151 -20.58 25.58 -7.83
C GLU A 151 -21.29 24.90 -6.66
N GLU A 152 -22.45 24.28 -6.93
CA GLU A 152 -23.25 23.58 -5.92
C GLU A 152 -22.85 22.10 -5.71
N ARG A 153 -21.95 21.56 -6.57
CA ARG A 153 -21.45 20.19 -6.42
C ARG A 153 -20.72 20.03 -5.09
N LYS A 154 -20.95 18.89 -4.45
CA LYS A 154 -20.31 18.58 -3.17
C LYS A 154 -19.12 17.63 -3.39
N THR A 155 -18.06 17.86 -2.64
CA THR A 155 -16.89 16.97 -2.63
C THR A 155 -16.59 16.55 -1.20
N VAL A 156 -16.49 15.25 -0.98
CA VAL A 156 -16.24 14.62 0.33
C VAL A 156 -14.95 13.82 0.26
N ALA A 157 -14.01 14.08 1.17
CA ALA A 157 -12.84 13.24 1.42
C ALA A 157 -13.09 12.35 2.64
N LEU A 158 -12.99 11.04 2.52
CA LEU A 158 -13.03 10.10 3.64
C LEU A 158 -11.61 9.65 3.98
N ILE A 159 -11.14 9.96 5.18
CA ILE A 159 -9.78 9.67 5.64
C ILE A 159 -9.80 8.98 7.01
N GLY A 160 -8.89 8.02 7.22
CA GLY A 160 -8.68 7.35 8.51
C GLY A 160 -7.76 8.13 9.44
N ASP A 161 -7.86 7.85 10.74
CA ASP A 161 -7.06 8.44 11.82
C ASP A 161 -5.54 8.19 11.69
N ALA A 162 -5.13 7.05 11.16
CA ALA A 162 -3.73 6.81 10.83
C ALA A 162 -3.26 7.63 9.62
N SER A 163 -4.09 7.70 8.58
CA SER A 163 -3.76 8.39 7.33
C SER A 163 -3.68 9.91 7.48
N ILE A 164 -4.46 10.53 8.38
CA ILE A 164 -4.44 11.98 8.59
C ILE A 164 -3.12 12.47 9.18
N SER A 165 -2.32 11.58 9.78
CA SER A 165 -0.97 11.89 10.25
C SER A 165 0.10 11.91 9.16
N ASN A 166 -0.24 11.47 7.94
CA ASN A 166 0.68 11.50 6.79
C ASN A 166 0.98 12.94 6.36
N GLY A 167 2.21 13.22 5.93
CA GLY A 167 2.67 14.55 5.56
C GLY A 167 1.76 15.25 4.55
N ILE A 168 1.44 14.59 3.42
CA ILE A 168 0.59 15.16 2.36
C ILE A 168 -0.86 15.40 2.82
N ALA A 169 -1.38 14.60 3.76
CA ALA A 169 -2.69 14.86 4.37
C ALA A 169 -2.66 16.13 5.20
N PHE A 170 -1.59 16.35 5.97
CA PHE A 170 -1.42 17.55 6.76
C PHE A 170 -1.19 18.80 5.89
N GLU A 171 -0.43 18.68 4.81
CA GLU A 171 -0.29 19.73 3.79
C GLU A 171 -1.65 20.08 3.17
N GLY A 172 -2.47 19.07 2.84
CA GLY A 172 -3.85 19.26 2.36
C GLY A 172 -4.72 20.02 3.39
N LEU A 173 -4.68 19.62 4.66
CA LEU A 173 -5.38 20.32 5.74
C LEU A 173 -4.94 21.78 5.86
N ASN A 174 -3.64 22.05 5.86
CA ASN A 174 -3.06 23.37 5.97
C ASN A 174 -3.46 24.30 4.80
N ASN A 175 -3.71 23.72 3.62
CA ASN A 175 -4.11 24.47 2.43
C ASN A 175 -5.63 24.60 2.24
N THR A 176 -6.43 23.88 3.03
CA THR A 176 -7.89 23.81 2.86
C THR A 176 -8.59 25.16 3.00
N SER A 177 -8.08 26.07 3.84
CA SER A 177 -8.67 27.39 4.07
C SER A 177 -8.14 28.49 3.15
N ASN A 178 -7.11 28.25 2.35
CA ASN A 178 -6.46 29.25 1.50
C ASN A 178 -7.36 29.74 0.36
N ASN A 179 -8.29 28.92 -0.12
CA ASN A 179 -9.20 29.26 -1.20
C ASN A 179 -10.65 28.93 -0.82
N PRO A 180 -11.64 29.71 -1.28
CA PRO A 180 -13.04 29.38 -1.09
C PRO A 180 -13.39 28.01 -1.68
N ASN A 181 -13.92 27.12 -0.84
CA ASN A 181 -14.34 25.80 -1.25
C ASN A 181 -15.42 25.25 -0.31
N ASN A 182 -16.08 24.17 -0.72
CA ASN A 182 -17.13 23.48 0.03
C ASN A 182 -16.71 22.05 0.42
N LEU A 183 -15.42 21.81 0.62
CA LEU A 183 -14.89 20.49 0.97
C LEU A 183 -15.43 20.02 2.33
N LEU A 184 -15.94 18.80 2.38
CA LEU A 184 -16.24 18.06 3.60
C LEU A 184 -15.19 16.96 3.78
N ILE A 185 -14.47 17.02 4.90
CA ILE A 185 -13.55 15.96 5.31
C ILE A 185 -14.28 15.09 6.34
N VAL A 186 -14.38 13.79 6.10
CA VAL A 186 -14.89 12.80 7.06
C VAL A 186 -13.71 12.07 7.65
N LEU A 187 -13.41 12.34 8.91
CA LEU A 187 -12.37 11.63 9.67
C LEU A 187 -13.01 10.41 10.34
N ASN A 188 -12.66 9.23 9.85
CA ASN A 188 -13.06 7.95 10.42
C ASN A 188 -12.01 7.48 11.43
N ASP A 189 -12.29 7.69 12.70
CA ASP A 189 -11.41 7.36 13.83
C ASP A 189 -11.82 6.01 14.44
N ASN A 190 -10.92 5.04 14.36
CA ASN A 190 -11.11 3.71 14.95
C ASN A 190 -9.93 3.25 15.81
N ASP A 191 -9.03 4.17 16.17
CA ASP A 191 -7.82 3.97 16.98
C ASP A 191 -6.82 2.94 16.38
N MET A 192 -6.94 2.59 15.09
CA MET A 192 -6.16 1.52 14.46
C MET A 192 -5.70 1.87 13.04
N SER A 193 -4.43 1.55 12.76
CA SER A 193 -3.90 1.38 11.39
C SER A 193 -3.90 -0.10 10.98
N ILE A 194 -2.90 -0.55 10.21
CA ILE A 194 -2.59 -1.99 10.08
C ILE A 194 -2.12 -2.51 11.44
N ASP A 195 -1.18 -1.80 12.08
CA ASP A 195 -0.75 -1.98 13.46
C ASP A 195 -1.35 -0.87 14.36
N THR A 196 -1.02 -0.83 15.66
CA THR A 196 -1.46 0.23 16.56
C THR A 196 -0.92 1.59 16.11
N ASN A 197 -1.79 2.60 16.14
CA ASN A 197 -1.42 3.96 15.77
C ASN A 197 -0.37 4.55 16.71
N VAL A 198 0.49 5.40 16.16
CA VAL A 198 1.59 6.06 16.89
C VAL A 198 1.53 7.58 16.75
N GLY A 199 2.19 8.26 17.65
CA GLY A 199 2.41 9.71 17.58
C GLY A 199 1.45 10.55 18.42
N SER A 200 1.76 11.86 18.46
CA SER A 200 1.05 12.82 19.31
C SER A 200 -0.33 13.18 18.78
N LEU A 201 -0.51 13.16 17.46
CA LEU A 201 -1.81 13.44 16.83
C LEU A 201 -2.83 12.37 17.20
N HIS A 202 -2.43 11.08 17.16
CA HIS A 202 -3.29 9.99 17.61
C HIS A 202 -3.72 10.17 19.08
N ARG A 203 -2.77 10.43 19.99
CA ARG A 203 -3.09 10.72 21.40
C ARG A 203 -4.00 11.93 21.56
N TYR A 204 -3.82 12.95 20.74
CA TYR A 204 -4.69 14.12 20.73
C TYR A 204 -6.14 13.75 20.32
N LEU A 205 -6.32 12.98 19.24
CA LEU A 205 -7.64 12.51 18.78
C LEU A 205 -8.31 11.65 19.86
N SER A 206 -7.59 10.71 20.45
CA SER A 206 -8.10 9.86 21.56
C SER A 206 -8.53 10.70 22.76
N ASN A 207 -7.79 11.75 23.12
CA ASN A 207 -8.17 12.69 24.21
C ASN A 207 -9.42 13.51 23.86
N LEU A 208 -9.61 13.93 22.61
CA LEU A 208 -10.84 14.60 22.18
C LEU A 208 -12.07 13.72 22.36
N THR A 209 -11.90 12.41 22.24
CA THR A 209 -12.99 11.44 22.32
C THR A 209 -13.33 11.05 23.76
N THR A 210 -12.37 11.04 24.68
CA THR A 210 -12.52 10.57 26.06
C THR A 210 -13.08 11.62 27.02
N SER A 211 -13.03 12.92 26.68
CA SER A 211 -13.54 13.97 27.58
C SER A 211 -15.08 14.07 27.57
N ALA A 212 -15.71 13.14 28.26
CA ALA A 212 -17.18 13.04 28.41
C ALA A 212 -17.83 14.31 29.05
N GLY A 213 -17.07 15.11 29.78
CA GLY A 213 -17.51 16.38 30.36
C GLY A 213 -17.69 17.46 29.29
N TYR A 214 -16.72 17.61 28.39
CA TYR A 214 -16.75 18.56 27.29
C TYR A 214 -17.90 18.29 26.32
N ASN A 215 -18.11 17.04 25.95
CA ASN A 215 -19.16 16.63 25.01
C ASN A 215 -20.57 16.83 25.58
N ARG A 216 -20.83 16.53 26.86
CA ARG A 216 -22.12 16.77 27.50
C ARG A 216 -22.43 18.25 27.70
N TRP A 217 -21.44 19.07 28.06
CA TRP A 217 -21.60 20.51 28.25
C TRP A 217 -21.86 21.19 26.91
N ARG A 218 -21.13 20.83 25.84
CA ARG A 218 -21.32 21.33 24.48
C ARG A 218 -22.70 21.00 23.91
N GLN A 219 -23.19 19.78 24.11
CA GLN A 219 -24.56 19.40 23.71
C GLN A 219 -25.63 20.19 24.47
N ARG A 220 -25.46 20.42 25.76
CA ARG A 220 -26.38 21.26 26.56
C ARG A 220 -26.35 22.71 26.11
N LEU A 221 -25.20 23.26 25.81
CA LEU A 221 -25.06 24.62 25.31
C LEU A 221 -25.73 24.80 23.94
N TYR A 222 -25.50 23.84 23.02
CA TYR A 222 -26.13 23.82 21.70
C TYR A 222 -27.66 23.70 21.81
N GLN A 223 -28.18 22.87 22.66
CA GLN A 223 -29.62 22.76 22.92
C GLN A 223 -30.20 24.00 23.58
N PHE A 224 -29.48 24.62 24.51
CA PHE A 224 -29.87 25.85 25.17
C PHE A 224 -30.00 27.02 24.20
N PHE A 225 -29.04 27.20 23.28
CA PHE A 225 -29.09 28.25 22.26
C PHE A 225 -30.14 27.97 21.18
N ARG A 226 -30.38 26.72 20.83
CA ARG A 226 -31.44 26.32 19.89
C ARG A 226 -32.84 26.55 20.46
N SER A 227 -33.04 26.37 21.77
CA SER A 227 -34.35 26.52 22.41
C SER A 227 -34.76 27.99 22.72
N LYS A 228 -33.81 28.90 22.77
CA LYS A 228 -34.09 30.31 23.21
C LYS A 228 -34.02 31.37 22.10
N TRP A 229 -33.68 31.00 20.82
CA TRP A 229 -33.49 32.01 19.80
C TRP A 229 -34.16 31.67 18.47
N LEU A 230 -35.40 32.07 18.35
CA LEU A 230 -36.09 32.43 17.11
C LEU A 230 -35.53 33.80 16.62
N ILE A 231 -34.51 33.80 15.71
CA ILE A 231 -33.97 35.04 15.15
C ILE A 231 -33.68 34.94 13.67
N ASN A 232 -34.04 36.02 12.96
CA ASN A 232 -33.92 36.29 11.53
C ASN A 232 -32.49 36.12 10.95
N ASP A 233 -32.43 35.83 9.65
CA ASP A 233 -31.24 35.47 8.86
C ASP A 233 -30.08 36.50 8.83
N SER A 234 -30.33 37.77 9.14
CA SER A 234 -29.30 38.85 9.16
C SER A 234 -28.38 38.83 10.40
N GLY A 235 -28.72 38.07 11.44
CA GLY A 235 -27.95 37.95 12.69
C GLY A 235 -26.89 36.84 12.71
N LYS A 236 -26.97 35.89 11.78
CA LYS A 236 -26.15 34.66 11.80
C LYS A 236 -24.65 34.91 11.71
N GLY A 237 -24.21 35.86 10.92
CA GLY A 237 -22.78 36.14 10.72
C GLY A 237 -22.07 36.79 11.92
N ARG A 238 -22.75 37.70 12.67
CA ARG A 238 -22.20 38.31 13.87
C ARG A 238 -22.18 37.36 15.07
N MET A 239 -23.18 36.50 15.16
CA MET A 239 -23.32 35.50 16.21
C MET A 239 -22.30 34.36 16.10
N LEU A 240 -21.92 33.95 14.87
CA LEU A 240 -20.87 33.00 14.65
C LEU A 240 -19.49 33.48 15.11
N ARG A 241 -19.16 34.78 14.86
CA ARG A 241 -17.93 35.39 15.36
C ARG A 241 -17.94 35.56 16.89
N PHE A 242 -19.06 35.92 17.48
CA PHE A 242 -19.23 36.03 18.94
C PHE A 242 -19.14 34.65 19.62
N ASN A 243 -19.72 33.62 19.01
CA ASN A 243 -19.62 32.24 19.48
C ASN A 243 -18.18 31.67 19.45
N ASN A 244 -17.40 32.02 18.39
CA ASN A 244 -16.00 31.61 18.28
C ASN A 244 -15.13 32.35 19.32
N SER A 245 -15.39 33.65 19.55
CA SER A 245 -14.68 34.42 20.58
C SER A 245 -15.06 33.99 22.01
N LEU A 246 -16.32 33.59 22.25
CA LEU A 246 -16.75 33.07 23.53
C LEU A 246 -16.23 31.65 23.79
N LYS A 247 -16.13 30.81 22.74
CA LYS A 247 -15.49 29.50 22.81
C LYS A 247 -14.00 29.61 23.17
N ALA A 248 -13.28 30.54 22.56
CA ALA A 248 -11.86 30.78 22.84
C ALA A 248 -11.63 31.26 24.30
N LEU A 249 -12.56 32.02 24.84
CA LEU A 249 -12.52 32.54 26.23
C LEU A 249 -12.86 31.45 27.28
N ILE A 250 -13.71 30.48 26.95
CA ILE A 250 -14.27 29.52 27.91
C ILE A 250 -13.56 28.14 27.85
N SER A 251 -12.98 27.75 26.71
CA SER A 251 -12.42 26.40 26.54
C SER A 251 -10.91 26.29 26.67
N GLY A 252 -10.16 27.39 26.72
CA GLY A 252 -8.71 27.39 26.96
C GLY A 252 -7.85 26.63 25.90
N SER A 253 -8.47 25.92 24.95
CA SER A 253 -7.77 25.23 23.85
C SER A 253 -8.63 25.18 22.60
N GLN A 254 -8.19 25.85 21.53
CA GLN A 254 -8.73 25.62 20.20
C GLN A 254 -8.37 24.20 19.75
N ASN A 255 -9.33 23.54 19.10
CA ASN A 255 -9.06 22.30 18.38
C ASN A 255 -8.10 22.58 17.21
N ILE A 256 -7.15 21.68 16.93
CA ILE A 256 -6.15 21.84 15.85
C ILE A 256 -6.81 22.15 14.50
N PHE A 257 -7.96 21.57 14.20
CA PHE A 257 -8.69 21.81 12.94
C PHE A 257 -9.32 23.21 12.90
N GLU A 258 -9.88 23.67 14.01
CA GLU A 258 -10.40 25.03 14.13
C GLU A 258 -9.25 26.07 14.06
N GLY A 259 -8.04 25.70 14.51
CA GLY A 259 -6.83 26.50 14.34
C GLY A 259 -6.37 26.62 12.87
N LEU A 260 -6.77 25.69 12.02
CA LEU A 260 -6.57 25.72 10.57
C LEU A 260 -7.78 26.31 9.81
N ASP A 261 -8.70 26.99 10.49
CA ASP A 261 -9.95 27.56 9.94
C ASP A 261 -10.89 26.50 9.31
N ILE A 262 -10.77 25.23 9.71
CA ILE A 262 -11.65 24.14 9.33
C ILE A 262 -12.73 23.98 10.39
N ARG A 263 -14.00 24.10 10.01
CA ARG A 263 -15.12 23.93 10.95
C ARG A 263 -15.25 22.46 11.37
N TYR A 264 -15.08 22.22 12.66
CA TYR A 264 -15.08 20.87 13.23
C TYR A 264 -16.45 20.47 13.81
N PHE A 265 -16.88 19.24 13.48
CA PHE A 265 -18.07 18.57 14.00
C PHE A 265 -17.71 17.19 14.53
N GLY A 266 -18.05 16.89 15.76
CA GLY A 266 -17.80 15.57 16.34
C GLY A 266 -17.14 15.61 17.72
N PRO A 267 -16.60 14.45 18.18
CA PRO A 267 -16.81 13.14 17.56
C PRO A 267 -18.25 12.62 17.72
N PHE A 268 -18.73 11.88 16.72
CA PHE A 268 -20.03 11.22 16.73
C PHE A 268 -19.87 9.71 16.59
N ASP A 269 -20.90 8.96 17.02
CA ASP A 269 -20.97 7.52 16.78
C ASP A 269 -21.09 7.27 15.26
N GLY A 270 -20.11 6.56 14.70
CA GLY A 270 -20.04 6.22 13.28
C GLY A 270 -20.87 4.98 12.91
N HIS A 271 -21.49 4.30 13.88
CA HIS A 271 -22.34 3.13 13.65
C HIS A 271 -23.86 3.44 13.77
N ASP A 272 -24.22 4.69 14.01
CA ASP A 272 -25.63 5.14 13.98
C ASP A 272 -25.92 5.79 12.61
N VAL A 273 -26.29 4.97 11.61
CA VAL A 273 -26.55 5.42 10.25
C VAL A 273 -27.64 6.47 10.15
N VAL A 274 -28.71 6.35 10.95
CA VAL A 274 -29.83 7.31 10.99
C VAL A 274 -29.35 8.67 11.45
N LYS A 275 -28.56 8.70 12.53
CA LYS A 275 -27.98 9.93 13.05
C LYS A 275 -26.94 10.53 12.09
N LEU A 276 -26.13 9.69 11.44
CA LEU A 276 -25.17 10.13 10.42
C LEU A 276 -25.88 10.82 9.24
N VAL A 277 -26.97 10.26 8.72
CA VAL A 277 -27.79 10.86 7.66
C VAL A 277 -28.30 12.23 8.11
N LYS A 278 -28.81 12.36 9.34
CA LYS A 278 -29.27 13.63 9.88
C LYS A 278 -28.15 14.67 9.95
N ILE A 279 -26.98 14.31 10.52
CA ILE A 279 -25.83 15.19 10.64
C ILE A 279 -25.33 15.62 9.27
N LEU A 280 -25.12 14.69 8.35
CA LEU A 280 -24.65 14.97 7.00
C LEU A 280 -25.62 15.88 6.24
N SER A 281 -26.93 15.66 6.37
CA SER A 281 -27.97 16.52 5.77
C SER A 281 -27.94 17.95 6.31
N GLU A 282 -27.63 18.14 7.61
CA GLU A 282 -27.49 19.46 8.23
C GLU A 282 -26.23 20.20 7.79
N ILE A 283 -25.12 19.50 7.53
CA ILE A 283 -23.84 20.14 7.22
C ILE A 283 -23.50 20.19 5.73
N LYS A 284 -24.17 19.41 4.86
CA LYS A 284 -23.81 19.30 3.43
C LYS A 284 -23.84 20.63 2.67
N ASP A 285 -24.76 21.53 3.01
CA ASP A 285 -24.95 22.81 2.33
C ASP A 285 -24.25 23.99 3.03
N MET A 286 -23.54 23.72 4.13
CA MET A 286 -22.74 24.76 4.79
C MET A 286 -21.55 25.15 3.91
N LYS A 287 -21.26 26.43 3.81
CA LYS A 287 -20.11 26.96 3.06
C LYS A 287 -18.83 26.89 3.87
N GLY A 288 -17.72 26.74 3.16
CA GLY A 288 -16.38 26.67 3.71
C GLY A 288 -15.96 25.24 4.11
N PRO A 289 -14.66 25.04 4.40
CA PRO A 289 -14.14 23.74 4.75
C PRO A 289 -14.70 23.22 6.08
N ARG A 290 -15.03 21.94 6.11
CA ARG A 290 -15.64 21.27 7.26
C ARG A 290 -14.99 19.92 7.50
N LEU A 291 -14.86 19.54 8.76
CA LEU A 291 -14.43 18.22 9.17
C LEU A 291 -15.49 17.58 10.08
N LEU A 292 -16.00 16.44 9.65
CA LEU A 292 -16.85 15.56 10.44
C LEU A 292 -16.00 14.44 11.04
N HIS A 293 -15.86 14.42 12.36
CA HIS A 293 -15.16 13.37 13.08
C HIS A 293 -16.17 12.32 13.56
N ILE A 294 -15.99 11.09 13.12
CA ILE A 294 -16.80 9.93 13.56
C ILE A 294 -15.91 8.88 14.22
N ARG A 295 -16.46 8.17 15.19
CA ARG A 295 -15.81 7.01 15.81
C ARG A 295 -16.45 5.74 15.35
N THR A 296 -15.62 4.80 14.91
CA THR A 296 -16.05 3.47 14.47
C THR A 296 -15.24 2.37 15.16
N VAL A 297 -15.68 1.15 15.00
CA VAL A 297 -14.98 -0.07 15.46
C VAL A 297 -14.53 -0.83 14.22
N LYS A 298 -13.24 -1.00 14.05
CA LYS A 298 -12.67 -1.80 12.95
C LYS A 298 -13.10 -3.27 13.12
N GLY A 299 -13.69 -3.86 12.07
CA GLY A 299 -14.25 -5.21 12.13
C GLY A 299 -15.68 -5.31 12.67
N LYS A 300 -16.40 -4.17 12.82
CA LYS A 300 -17.75 -4.09 13.38
C LYS A 300 -18.72 -5.12 12.83
N GLY A 301 -19.39 -5.86 13.73
CA GLY A 301 -20.36 -6.90 13.37
C GLY A 301 -19.74 -8.28 13.11
N PHE A 302 -18.43 -8.43 13.35
CA PHE A 302 -17.76 -9.73 13.33
C PHE A 302 -16.84 -9.86 14.57
N PRO A 303 -17.25 -10.63 15.59
CA PRO A 303 -16.58 -10.62 16.90
C PRO A 303 -15.09 -10.90 16.89
N GLU A 304 -14.62 -11.80 16.02
CA GLU A 304 -13.21 -12.15 15.89
C GLU A 304 -12.39 -10.99 15.31
N ALA A 305 -12.97 -10.22 14.38
CA ALA A 305 -12.32 -9.05 13.80
C ALA A 305 -12.31 -7.87 14.80
N GLU A 306 -13.35 -7.69 15.60
CA GLU A 306 -13.38 -6.68 16.67
C GLU A 306 -12.32 -6.96 17.74
N LYS A 307 -12.08 -8.24 18.08
CA LYS A 307 -11.06 -8.66 19.07
C LYS A 307 -9.63 -8.53 18.55
N SER A 308 -9.40 -8.77 17.26
CA SER A 308 -8.07 -8.84 16.67
C SER A 308 -7.99 -8.11 15.32
N PRO A 309 -8.23 -6.79 15.28
CA PRO A 309 -8.39 -6.03 14.03
C PRO A 309 -7.15 -6.02 13.13
N THR A 310 -5.95 -6.19 13.67
CA THR A 310 -4.70 -6.34 12.91
C THR A 310 -4.70 -7.63 12.10
N VAL A 311 -5.03 -8.76 12.74
CA VAL A 311 -5.10 -10.08 12.08
C VAL A 311 -6.20 -10.09 11.01
N TRP A 312 -7.31 -9.43 11.29
CA TRP A 312 -8.48 -9.34 10.41
C TRP A 312 -8.42 -8.20 9.39
N HIS A 313 -7.32 -7.49 9.31
CA HIS A 313 -7.12 -6.51 8.23
C HIS A 313 -7.17 -7.19 6.85
N ALA A 314 -6.44 -8.32 6.70
CA ALA A 314 -6.48 -9.20 5.52
C ALA A 314 -6.34 -10.67 5.99
N PRO A 315 -7.44 -11.30 6.45
CA PRO A 315 -7.38 -12.54 7.24
C PRO A 315 -7.02 -13.80 6.42
N GLY A 316 -7.02 -13.75 5.09
CA GLY A 316 -7.03 -14.94 4.25
C GLY A 316 -8.42 -15.57 4.20
N LYS A 317 -8.53 -16.84 3.78
CA LYS A 317 -9.80 -17.58 3.81
C LYS A 317 -10.20 -17.95 5.23
N PHE A 318 -11.49 -17.96 5.52
CA PHE A 318 -12.00 -18.27 6.85
C PHE A 318 -13.43 -18.87 6.78
N ASN A 319 -13.83 -19.55 7.84
CA ASN A 319 -15.20 -20.00 8.00
C ASN A 319 -16.08 -18.80 8.43
N PRO A 320 -17.11 -18.41 7.66
CA PRO A 320 -17.93 -17.23 7.97
C PRO A 320 -18.76 -17.35 9.23
N LEU A 321 -19.02 -18.57 9.73
CA LEU A 321 -19.82 -18.83 10.92
C LEU A 321 -18.97 -18.87 12.19
N THR A 322 -17.79 -19.48 12.13
CA THR A 322 -16.92 -19.68 13.31
C THR A 322 -15.79 -18.67 13.42
N GLY A 323 -15.46 -17.96 12.33
CA GLY A 323 -14.29 -17.11 12.28
C GLY A 323 -12.96 -17.89 12.24
N GLU A 324 -12.99 -19.21 12.13
CA GLU A 324 -11.78 -20.03 12.03
C GLU A 324 -11.09 -19.78 10.69
N ARG A 325 -9.83 -19.33 10.73
CA ARG A 325 -9.05 -19.07 9.53
C ARG A 325 -8.59 -20.38 8.91
N ILE A 326 -8.89 -20.52 7.62
CA ILE A 326 -8.46 -21.69 6.84
C ILE A 326 -7.00 -21.46 6.46
N SER A 327 -6.10 -22.16 7.13
CA SER A 327 -4.70 -22.22 6.73
C SER A 327 -4.65 -22.88 5.36
N GLU A 328 -4.28 -22.17 4.32
CA GLU A 328 -3.77 -22.83 3.13
C GLU A 328 -2.48 -23.50 3.61
N SER A 329 -2.54 -24.79 3.83
CA SER A 329 -1.38 -25.59 4.19
C SER A 329 -0.39 -25.54 3.02
N SER A 330 0.38 -24.47 2.93
CA SER A 330 1.64 -24.51 2.23
C SER A 330 2.52 -25.42 3.08
N ALA A 331 2.57 -26.68 2.71
CA ALA A 331 3.49 -27.66 3.26
C ALA A 331 4.94 -27.36 2.82
N SER A 332 5.34 -26.10 2.79
CA SER A 332 6.73 -25.72 2.62
C SER A 332 7.21 -25.13 3.94
N ASP A 333 8.14 -25.81 4.59
CA ASP A 333 8.98 -25.30 5.68
C ASP A 333 9.83 -24.08 5.23
N VAL A 334 9.53 -23.50 4.07
CA VAL A 334 10.28 -22.40 3.47
C VAL A 334 9.84 -21.08 4.10
N GLU A 335 10.77 -20.40 4.73
CA GLU A 335 10.58 -19.12 5.38
C GLU A 335 10.18 -18.00 4.39
N LYS A 336 9.43 -17.00 4.85
CA LYS A 336 9.11 -15.83 4.01
C LYS A 336 10.27 -14.84 4.02
N TRP A 337 10.45 -14.08 2.94
CA TRP A 337 11.48 -13.05 2.81
C TRP A 337 11.48 -12.08 3.99
N GLN A 338 10.33 -11.58 4.37
CA GLN A 338 10.18 -10.67 5.50
C GLN A 338 10.60 -11.30 6.84
N ASP A 339 10.39 -12.61 7.02
CA ASP A 339 10.73 -13.31 8.26
C ASP A 339 12.24 -13.56 8.34
N VAL A 340 12.88 -13.90 7.21
CA VAL A 340 14.35 -13.94 7.08
C VAL A 340 14.96 -12.60 7.48
N PHE A 341 14.45 -11.50 6.91
CA PHE A 341 14.86 -10.14 7.25
C PHE A 341 14.69 -9.86 8.74
N GLY A 342 13.47 -10.01 9.27
CA GLY A 342 13.16 -9.63 10.65
C GLY A 342 13.95 -10.40 11.71
N LYS A 343 14.13 -11.71 11.52
CA LYS A 343 14.93 -12.56 12.41
C LYS A 343 16.41 -12.19 12.34
N HIS A 344 16.95 -11.99 11.13
CA HIS A 344 18.34 -11.65 10.96
C HIS A 344 18.67 -10.25 11.48
N LEU A 345 17.77 -9.27 11.31
CA LEU A 345 17.92 -7.93 11.89
C LEU A 345 18.01 -8.00 13.42
N SER A 346 17.16 -8.81 14.05
CA SER A 346 17.24 -9.05 15.51
C SER A 346 18.59 -9.66 15.91
N ALA A 347 19.07 -10.66 15.16
CA ALA A 347 20.37 -11.29 15.43
C ALA A 347 21.57 -10.34 15.21
N LEU A 348 21.50 -9.43 14.26
CA LEU A 348 22.50 -8.37 14.08
C LEU A 348 22.49 -7.38 15.25
N ALA A 349 21.29 -7.01 15.74
CA ALA A 349 21.14 -6.13 16.88
C ALA A 349 21.65 -6.74 18.20
N ASP A 350 21.63 -8.08 18.32
CA ASP A 350 22.27 -8.78 19.46
C ASP A 350 23.79 -8.63 19.46
N LYS A 351 24.41 -8.47 18.29
CA LYS A 351 25.86 -8.41 18.11
C LYS A 351 26.44 -6.98 18.03
N ASP A 352 25.61 -6.02 17.56
CA ASP A 352 26.06 -4.64 17.29
C ASP A 352 25.04 -3.62 17.81
N ASP A 353 25.43 -2.84 18.82
CA ASP A 353 24.60 -1.80 19.45
C ASP A 353 24.29 -0.61 18.55
N ARG A 354 24.94 -0.50 17.42
CA ARG A 354 24.68 0.54 16.42
C ARG A 354 23.43 0.21 15.59
N VAL A 355 23.06 -1.08 15.49
CA VAL A 355 21.92 -1.53 14.68
C VAL A 355 20.61 -1.02 15.25
N VAL A 356 19.85 -0.33 14.41
CA VAL A 356 18.49 0.16 14.70
C VAL A 356 17.58 -0.14 13.51
N GLY A 357 16.31 -0.42 13.78
CA GLY A 357 15.30 -0.72 12.75
C GLY A 357 14.19 0.33 12.70
N ILE A 358 13.79 0.70 11.50
CA ILE A 358 12.74 1.70 11.25
C ILE A 358 11.71 1.13 10.26
N THR A 359 10.43 1.35 10.53
CA THR A 359 9.37 1.03 9.58
C THR A 359 8.25 2.08 9.62
N ALA A 360 7.55 2.24 8.50
CA ALA A 360 6.43 3.17 8.35
C ALA A 360 5.09 2.43 8.44
N ALA A 361 4.57 2.25 9.66
CA ALA A 361 3.29 1.60 9.99
C ALA A 361 3.17 0.12 9.56
N MET A 362 4.30 -0.58 9.36
CA MET A 362 4.33 -1.94 8.79
C MET A 362 5.09 -2.95 9.66
N ILE A 363 4.96 -2.86 11.01
CA ILE A 363 5.71 -3.72 11.95
C ILE A 363 5.54 -5.20 11.64
N THR A 364 4.28 -5.66 11.52
CA THR A 364 3.96 -7.06 11.20
C THR A 364 4.27 -7.40 9.75
N GLY A 365 4.00 -6.48 8.83
CA GLY A 365 4.20 -6.68 7.40
C GLY A 365 5.67 -6.85 7.00
N THR A 366 6.59 -6.21 7.70
CA THR A 366 8.04 -6.32 7.49
C THR A 366 8.73 -7.26 8.48
N SER A 367 7.98 -7.96 9.33
CA SER A 367 8.48 -8.82 10.43
C SER A 367 9.43 -8.09 11.41
N MET A 368 9.33 -6.75 11.49
CA MET A 368 10.00 -5.95 12.50
C MET A 368 9.58 -6.31 13.94
N THR A 369 8.50 -7.09 14.10
CA THR A 369 8.04 -7.65 15.38
C THR A 369 9.14 -8.37 16.15
N HIS A 370 10.11 -8.98 15.46
CA HIS A 370 11.27 -9.62 16.12
C HIS A 370 12.10 -8.58 16.86
N LEU A 371 12.52 -7.51 16.19
CA LEU A 371 13.33 -6.45 16.80
C LEU A 371 12.55 -5.68 17.88
N PHE A 372 11.26 -5.39 17.65
CA PHE A 372 10.41 -4.76 18.67
C PHE A 372 10.26 -5.59 19.94
N LYS A 373 10.36 -6.92 19.85
CA LYS A 373 10.30 -7.83 20.98
C LYS A 373 11.63 -7.92 21.73
N THR A 374 12.76 -7.94 21.02
CA THR A 374 14.09 -8.16 21.61
C THR A 374 14.77 -6.85 22.01
N HIS A 375 14.63 -5.79 21.20
CA HIS A 375 15.29 -4.49 21.35
C HIS A 375 14.30 -3.33 21.10
N PRO A 376 13.25 -3.18 21.94
CA PRO A 376 12.20 -2.17 21.70
C PRO A 376 12.75 -0.73 21.66
N GLU A 377 13.83 -0.43 22.34
CA GLU A 377 14.47 0.89 22.35
C GLU A 377 15.26 1.22 21.07
N ARG A 378 15.48 0.22 20.21
CA ARG A 378 16.17 0.35 18.92
C ARG A 378 15.26 0.06 17.73
N ALA A 379 13.96 -0.09 17.98
CA ALA A 379 12.95 -0.37 16.98
C ALA A 379 11.95 0.81 16.88
N PHE A 380 11.80 1.39 15.69
CA PHE A 380 11.00 2.60 15.48
C PHE A 380 9.89 2.36 14.49
N ASN A 381 8.65 2.60 14.91
CA ASN A 381 7.50 2.75 14.03
C ASN A 381 7.14 4.23 13.94
N VAL A 382 7.28 4.82 12.77
CA VAL A 382 7.04 6.27 12.57
C VAL A 382 5.63 6.59 12.07
N GLY A 383 4.74 5.59 12.00
CA GLY A 383 3.43 5.75 11.36
C GLY A 383 3.53 5.78 9.84
N ILE A 384 2.45 6.21 9.16
CA ILE A 384 2.44 6.32 7.69
C ILE A 384 3.21 7.57 7.27
N SER A 385 4.54 7.53 7.33
CA SER A 385 5.41 8.70 7.16
C SER A 385 6.76 8.28 6.56
N GLU A 386 6.76 7.81 5.32
CA GLU A 386 7.92 7.22 4.66
C GLU A 386 9.06 8.23 4.48
N GLY A 387 8.76 9.48 4.08
CA GLY A 387 9.76 10.54 4.00
C GLY A 387 10.43 10.82 5.34
N HIS A 388 9.64 10.90 6.42
CA HIS A 388 10.19 11.03 7.78
C HIS A 388 11.04 9.82 8.16
N ALA A 389 10.63 8.59 7.82
CA ALA A 389 11.40 7.37 8.09
C ALA A 389 12.81 7.45 7.51
N VAL A 390 12.92 7.90 6.26
CA VAL A 390 14.21 8.01 5.55
C VAL A 390 15.09 9.14 6.14
N THR A 391 14.52 10.33 6.32
CA THR A 391 15.25 11.46 6.94
C THR A 391 15.71 11.13 8.37
N PHE A 392 14.84 10.47 9.16
CA PHE A 392 15.17 10.02 10.51
C PHE A 392 16.29 8.96 10.50
N ALA A 393 16.26 8.01 9.54
CA ALA A 393 17.36 7.07 9.33
C ALA A 393 18.67 7.79 9.00
N GLY A 394 18.64 8.82 8.14
CA GLY A 394 19.80 9.66 7.85
C GLY A 394 20.36 10.32 9.10
N GLY A 395 19.51 10.91 9.96
CA GLY A 395 19.92 11.50 11.22
C GLY A 395 20.56 10.51 12.19
N LEU A 396 20.01 9.29 12.29
CA LEU A 396 20.58 8.21 13.10
C LEU A 396 21.95 7.76 12.56
N ALA A 397 22.09 7.62 11.24
CA ALA A 397 23.34 7.25 10.59
C ALA A 397 24.42 8.34 10.77
N ALA A 398 24.09 9.62 10.62
CA ALA A 398 24.96 10.75 10.87
C ALA A 398 25.45 10.80 12.34
N SER A 399 24.69 10.21 13.26
CA SER A 399 25.03 10.09 14.69
C SER A 399 25.71 8.76 15.03
N GLY A 400 26.18 8.00 14.04
CA GLY A 400 26.97 6.78 14.23
C GLY A 400 26.17 5.49 14.39
N LYS A 401 24.85 5.50 14.19
CA LYS A 401 24.04 4.27 14.15
C LYS A 401 24.11 3.60 12.77
N ARG A 402 23.64 2.37 12.71
CA ARG A 402 23.48 1.56 11.49
C ARG A 402 21.99 1.26 11.26
N PRO A 403 21.26 2.20 10.67
CA PRO A 403 19.81 2.05 10.50
C PRO A 403 19.44 1.13 9.32
N PHE A 404 18.48 0.24 9.58
CA PHE A 404 17.78 -0.57 8.61
C PHE A 404 16.36 -0.01 8.43
N ALA A 405 16.09 0.58 7.28
CA ALA A 405 14.78 1.17 6.95
C ALA A 405 13.96 0.17 6.12
N ALA A 406 13.01 -0.51 6.78
CA ALA A 406 12.15 -1.52 6.16
C ALA A 406 10.84 -0.89 5.66
N ILE A 407 10.74 -0.69 4.35
CA ILE A 407 9.63 -0.01 3.68
C ILE A 407 9.25 -0.80 2.42
N TYR A 408 7.94 -0.91 2.12
CA TYR A 408 7.49 -1.54 0.89
C TYR A 408 7.91 -0.74 -0.35
N SER A 409 8.29 -1.42 -1.41
CA SER A 409 8.79 -0.81 -2.65
C SER A 409 7.85 0.28 -3.19
N SER A 410 6.55 0.00 -3.30
CA SER A 410 5.56 0.97 -3.80
C SER A 410 5.40 2.19 -2.87
N PHE A 411 5.62 2.06 -1.55
CA PHE A 411 5.52 3.15 -0.58
C PHE A 411 6.80 3.97 -0.47
N LEU A 412 7.97 3.36 -0.73
CA LEU A 412 9.26 4.04 -0.73
C LEU A 412 9.35 5.16 -1.78
N GLN A 413 8.51 5.10 -2.83
CA GLN A 413 8.39 6.18 -3.84
C GLN A 413 8.13 7.56 -3.20
N ARG A 414 7.44 7.62 -2.05
CA ARG A 414 7.17 8.86 -1.30
C ARG A 414 8.40 9.48 -0.65
N ALA A 415 9.45 8.71 -0.51
CA ALA A 415 10.69 9.13 0.14
C ALA A 415 11.86 9.30 -0.87
N TYR A 416 11.57 9.37 -2.17
CA TYR A 416 12.60 9.44 -3.21
C TYR A 416 13.51 10.66 -3.04
N ASP A 417 12.95 11.84 -2.80
CA ASP A 417 13.73 13.05 -2.50
C ASP A 417 14.57 12.87 -1.23
N ASN A 418 14.01 12.28 -0.17
CA ASN A 418 14.71 12.07 1.09
C ASN A 418 15.88 11.06 0.95
N ILE A 419 15.76 10.05 0.06
CA ILE A 419 16.86 9.14 -0.25
C ILE A 419 18.00 9.92 -0.91
N ILE A 420 17.71 10.79 -1.84
CA ILE A 420 18.72 11.60 -2.55
C ILE A 420 19.34 12.62 -1.61
N HIS A 421 18.52 13.53 -1.07
CA HIS A 421 18.96 14.70 -0.35
C HIS A 421 19.50 14.38 1.06
N ASP A 422 18.74 13.57 1.82
CA ASP A 422 19.04 13.40 3.24
C ASP A 422 20.01 12.23 3.52
N VAL A 423 20.19 11.32 2.55
CA VAL A 423 21.04 10.13 2.72
C VAL A 423 22.17 10.07 1.69
N ALA A 424 21.86 10.03 0.38
CA ALA A 424 22.85 9.72 -0.65
C ALA A 424 23.87 10.85 -0.86
N ILE A 425 23.45 12.12 -0.89
CA ILE A 425 24.36 13.28 -1.00
C ILE A 425 25.40 13.28 0.13
N GLN A 426 25.01 12.84 1.32
CA GLN A 426 25.88 12.78 2.49
C GLN A 426 26.66 11.47 2.61
N GLY A 427 26.39 10.48 1.74
CA GLY A 427 27.01 9.15 1.80
C GLY A 427 26.72 8.37 3.08
N LEU A 428 25.55 8.62 3.72
CA LEU A 428 25.23 8.03 5.02
C LEU A 428 24.93 6.52 4.91
N PRO A 429 25.46 5.69 5.83
CA PRO A 429 25.31 4.24 5.78
C PRO A 429 23.93 3.78 6.27
N VAL A 430 22.90 4.09 5.51
CA VAL A 430 21.53 3.60 5.69
C VAL A 430 21.33 2.38 4.83
N THR A 431 20.83 1.29 5.42
CA THR A 431 20.39 0.10 4.68
C THR A 431 18.89 0.15 4.45
N PHE A 432 18.49 0.38 3.20
CA PHE A 432 17.09 0.32 2.78
C PHE A 432 16.71 -1.13 2.50
N CYS A 433 15.85 -1.72 3.32
CA CYS A 433 15.29 -3.06 3.10
C CYS A 433 13.95 -2.92 2.39
N ILE A 434 14.00 -3.02 1.06
CA ILE A 434 12.86 -2.76 0.17
C ILE A 434 12.07 -4.04 0.01
N ASP A 435 10.99 -4.13 0.77
CA ASP A 435 10.10 -5.30 0.78
C ASP A 435 8.99 -5.17 -0.28
N ARG A 436 8.38 -6.26 -0.70
CA ARG A 436 7.32 -6.33 -1.73
C ARG A 436 7.77 -5.73 -3.07
N ALA A 437 9.01 -5.96 -3.45
CA ALA A 437 9.52 -5.54 -4.74
C ALA A 437 8.98 -6.42 -5.88
N GLY A 438 8.90 -5.86 -7.10
CA GLY A 438 8.35 -6.55 -8.26
C GLY A 438 6.82 -6.63 -8.27
N LEU A 439 6.29 -7.65 -8.92
CA LEU A 439 4.86 -7.92 -8.96
C LEU A 439 4.39 -8.51 -7.63
N VAL A 440 3.38 -7.89 -7.00
CA VAL A 440 2.88 -8.31 -5.67
C VAL A 440 1.53 -9.03 -5.72
N GLY A 441 0.85 -9.02 -6.86
CA GLY A 441 -0.35 -9.84 -7.09
C GLY A 441 -1.67 -9.11 -6.93
N GLU A 442 -2.47 -9.48 -5.95
CA GLU A 442 -3.91 -9.21 -5.88
C GLU A 442 -4.27 -7.74 -5.64
N ASP A 443 -3.38 -6.94 -5.07
CA ASP A 443 -3.61 -5.50 -4.83
C ASP A 443 -3.32 -4.63 -6.07
N GLY A 444 -2.70 -5.21 -7.09
CA GLY A 444 -2.62 -4.66 -8.43
C GLY A 444 -1.77 -3.39 -8.56
N VAL A 445 -2.17 -2.55 -9.50
CA VAL A 445 -1.42 -1.39 -10.01
C VAL A 445 -0.89 -0.43 -8.95
N THR A 446 -1.58 -0.27 -7.84
CA THR A 446 -1.20 0.66 -6.77
C THR A 446 -0.18 0.08 -5.80
N HIS A 447 0.04 -1.23 -5.83
CA HIS A 447 0.91 -1.93 -4.87
C HIS A 447 2.09 -2.64 -5.51
N HIS A 448 2.13 -2.80 -6.85
CA HIS A 448 3.29 -3.35 -7.52
C HIS A 448 4.55 -2.52 -7.27
N GLY A 449 5.63 -3.18 -6.89
CA GLY A 449 6.91 -2.60 -6.54
C GLY A 449 7.96 -2.71 -7.64
N PHE A 450 7.62 -2.43 -8.90
CA PHE A 450 8.52 -2.65 -10.03
C PHE A 450 9.23 -1.38 -10.54
N PHE A 451 8.98 -0.22 -9.94
CA PHE A 451 9.64 1.04 -10.34
C PHE A 451 10.97 1.28 -9.62
N ASP A 452 11.21 0.60 -8.51
CA ASP A 452 12.31 0.87 -7.57
C ASP A 452 13.69 0.81 -8.22
N LEU A 453 13.99 -0.22 -9.01
CA LEU A 453 15.27 -0.31 -9.72
C LEU A 453 15.50 0.90 -10.64
N ALA A 454 14.48 1.29 -11.38
CA ALA A 454 14.58 2.37 -12.35
C ALA A 454 14.81 3.75 -11.70
N TYR A 455 14.12 4.06 -10.58
CA TYR A 455 14.29 5.37 -9.95
C TYR A 455 15.46 5.43 -8.96
N LEU A 456 15.90 4.30 -8.40
CA LEU A 456 17.05 4.28 -7.49
C LEU A 456 18.39 4.24 -8.24
N ARG A 457 18.45 3.60 -9.40
CA ARG A 457 19.70 3.42 -10.16
C ARG A 457 20.43 4.73 -10.50
N PRO A 458 19.78 5.84 -10.87
CA PRO A 458 20.48 7.08 -11.20
C PRO A 458 21.08 7.81 -9.98
N ILE A 459 20.75 7.41 -8.73
CA ILE A 459 21.23 8.11 -7.53
C ILE A 459 22.73 7.82 -7.31
N PRO A 460 23.64 8.84 -7.36
CA PRO A 460 25.06 8.62 -7.13
C PRO A 460 25.36 8.07 -5.72
N GLY A 461 26.31 7.15 -5.60
CA GLY A 461 26.76 6.61 -4.30
C GLY A 461 25.79 5.60 -3.64
N LEU A 462 24.58 5.42 -4.16
CA LEU A 462 23.67 4.39 -3.68
C LEU A 462 24.00 3.02 -4.31
N ASN A 463 24.26 2.02 -3.49
CA ASN A 463 24.42 0.64 -3.93
C ASN A 463 23.06 -0.07 -3.99
N ILE A 464 22.85 -0.99 -4.95
CA ILE A 464 21.58 -1.70 -5.13
C ILE A 464 21.87 -3.19 -5.36
N ALA A 465 21.39 -4.03 -4.45
CA ALA A 465 21.50 -5.49 -4.52
C ALA A 465 20.12 -6.17 -4.48
N VAL A 466 19.98 -7.27 -5.21
CA VAL A 466 18.75 -8.05 -5.28
C VAL A 466 19.07 -9.52 -4.97
N PRO A 467 18.96 -9.95 -3.70
CA PRO A 467 19.28 -11.32 -3.31
C PRO A 467 18.32 -12.31 -3.96
N SER A 468 18.86 -13.43 -4.40
CA SER A 468 18.09 -14.53 -5.02
C SER A 468 17.59 -15.56 -4.03
N ASP A 469 18.19 -15.63 -2.82
CA ASP A 469 17.88 -16.56 -1.75
C ASP A 469 18.06 -15.95 -0.34
N ALA A 470 17.60 -16.70 0.67
CA ALA A 470 17.63 -16.25 2.07
C ALA A 470 19.06 -16.09 2.60
N GLU A 471 19.99 -16.94 2.19
CA GLU A 471 21.38 -16.86 2.60
C GLU A 471 22.02 -15.57 2.09
N THR A 472 21.85 -15.26 0.82
CA THR A 472 22.36 -14.02 0.21
C THR A 472 21.75 -12.77 0.85
N LEU A 473 20.46 -12.80 1.24
CA LEU A 473 19.85 -11.70 1.99
C LEU A 473 20.56 -11.48 3.32
N ARG A 474 20.79 -12.53 4.11
CA ARG A 474 21.49 -12.44 5.39
C ARG A 474 22.93 -11.91 5.21
N GLN A 475 23.65 -12.39 4.21
CA GLN A 475 25.00 -11.91 3.89
C GLN A 475 25.03 -10.42 3.56
N LEU A 476 24.13 -9.95 2.68
CA LEU A 476 24.03 -8.52 2.34
C LEU A 476 23.73 -7.65 3.55
N MET A 477 22.85 -8.10 4.44
CA MET A 477 22.54 -7.38 5.67
C MET A 477 23.75 -7.31 6.62
N SER A 478 24.47 -8.41 6.80
CA SER A 478 25.70 -8.45 7.61
C SER A 478 26.79 -7.58 7.00
N TRP A 479 27.03 -7.74 5.70
CA TRP A 479 28.02 -6.95 4.97
C TRP A 479 27.74 -5.44 5.03
N SER A 480 26.45 -5.03 5.03
CA SER A 480 26.08 -3.61 5.10
C SER A 480 26.62 -2.90 6.36
N LEU A 481 26.86 -3.61 7.46
CA LEU A 481 27.41 -3.04 8.68
C LEU A 481 28.88 -2.62 8.55
N THR A 482 29.58 -3.16 7.57
CA THR A 482 31.00 -2.81 7.28
C THR A 482 31.11 -1.62 6.31
N GLN A 483 30.01 -1.21 5.69
CA GLN A 483 30.00 -0.18 4.65
C GLN A 483 29.81 1.22 5.21
N ASN A 484 30.33 2.22 4.49
CA ASN A 484 30.17 3.63 4.82
C ASN A 484 29.38 4.39 3.74
N SER A 485 28.55 3.68 2.98
CA SER A 485 27.68 4.21 1.91
C SER A 485 26.29 3.60 2.02
N PRO A 486 25.25 4.25 1.47
CA PRO A 486 23.90 3.70 1.49
C PRO A 486 23.77 2.47 0.61
N LEU A 487 22.96 1.51 1.07
CA LEU A 487 22.67 0.26 0.38
C LEU A 487 21.15 0.02 0.31
N ALA A 488 20.65 -0.29 -0.87
CA ALA A 488 19.30 -0.80 -1.08
C ALA A 488 19.34 -2.32 -1.31
N ILE A 489 18.69 -3.08 -0.44
CA ILE A 489 18.49 -4.53 -0.57
C ILE A 489 17.01 -4.74 -0.92
N ARG A 490 16.75 -5.28 -2.09
CA ARG A 490 15.42 -5.40 -2.68
C ARG A 490 14.98 -6.86 -2.75
N TYR A 491 13.84 -7.22 -2.14
CA TYR A 491 13.31 -8.58 -2.14
C TYR A 491 11.78 -8.61 -2.29
N PRO A 492 11.21 -9.71 -2.88
CA PRO A 492 9.78 -9.78 -3.18
C PRO A 492 8.95 -10.24 -1.97
N ARG A 493 7.63 -10.25 -2.15
CA ARG A 493 6.67 -10.94 -1.27
C ARG A 493 6.75 -12.45 -1.48
N GLY A 494 6.52 -13.24 -0.43
CA GLY A 494 6.39 -14.69 -0.50
C GLY A 494 7.54 -15.45 0.13
N SER A 495 7.69 -16.72 -0.24
CA SER A 495 8.69 -17.64 0.32
C SER A 495 10.09 -17.37 -0.23
N ALA A 496 11.08 -17.38 0.65
CA ALA A 496 12.49 -17.21 0.33
C ALA A 496 13.13 -18.59 0.30
N PRO A 497 13.61 -19.09 -0.85
CA PRO A 497 14.38 -20.34 -0.87
C PRO A 497 15.65 -20.13 -0.01
N GLU A 498 16.04 -21.15 0.74
CA GLU A 498 17.24 -21.04 1.59
C GLU A 498 18.49 -20.86 0.72
N LYS A 499 18.63 -21.66 -0.32
CA LYS A 499 19.62 -21.55 -1.39
C LYS A 499 19.00 -21.90 -2.74
N ILE A 500 19.34 -21.12 -3.77
CA ILE A 500 18.87 -21.41 -5.14
C ILE A 500 19.46 -22.71 -5.66
N ILE A 501 20.76 -22.95 -5.40
CA ILE A 501 21.45 -24.20 -5.76
C ILE A 501 22.13 -24.76 -4.50
N PRO A 502 21.61 -25.83 -3.91
CA PRO A 502 22.19 -26.44 -2.70
C PRO A 502 23.64 -26.90 -2.85
N SER A 503 24.04 -27.31 -4.07
CA SER A 503 25.37 -27.84 -4.36
C SER A 503 26.51 -26.83 -4.41
N LEU A 504 26.20 -25.53 -4.42
CA LEU A 504 27.19 -24.44 -4.43
C LEU A 504 27.70 -24.08 -3.01
N SER A 505 27.31 -24.84 -1.99
CA SER A 505 27.86 -24.64 -0.64
C SER A 505 29.29 -25.14 -0.59
N ALA A 506 30.26 -24.24 -0.67
CA ALA A 506 31.55 -24.49 -0.03
C ALA A 506 31.27 -24.60 1.48
N GLY A 507 31.60 -25.74 2.11
CA GLY A 507 31.33 -26.05 3.52
C GLY A 507 32.21 -25.25 4.49
N GLY A 508 32.26 -23.92 4.36
CA GLY A 508 32.96 -22.99 5.25
C GLY A 508 31.97 -22.06 5.97
N GLU A 509 32.32 -21.61 7.15
CA GLU A 509 31.64 -20.48 7.78
C GLU A 509 31.66 -19.29 6.81
N VAL A 510 30.47 -18.73 6.52
CA VAL A 510 30.34 -17.55 5.68
C VAL A 510 30.97 -16.38 6.42
N ASP A 511 31.99 -15.77 5.85
CA ASP A 511 32.57 -14.54 6.38
C ASP A 511 31.61 -13.37 6.07
N ASP A 512 30.86 -12.97 7.09
CA ASP A 512 29.87 -11.86 7.01
C ASP A 512 30.48 -10.51 6.58
N SER A 513 31.82 -10.38 6.55
CA SER A 513 32.54 -9.18 6.12
C SER A 513 32.81 -9.15 4.60
N VAL A 514 32.67 -10.29 3.92
CA VAL A 514 32.95 -10.40 2.49
C VAL A 514 31.73 -9.95 1.69
N ARG A 515 31.96 -9.12 0.66
CA ARG A 515 30.91 -8.69 -0.26
C ARG A 515 30.41 -9.90 -1.05
N PRO A 516 29.10 -10.19 -1.05
CA PRO A 516 28.55 -11.21 -1.94
C PRO A 516 28.74 -10.82 -3.42
N GLU A 517 29.06 -11.79 -4.25
CA GLU A 517 29.39 -11.58 -5.66
C GLU A 517 28.32 -12.20 -6.59
N ALA A 518 28.34 -11.76 -7.85
CA ALA A 518 27.63 -12.42 -8.92
C ALA A 518 28.17 -13.86 -9.13
N ARG A 519 27.30 -14.77 -9.57
CA ARG A 519 27.67 -16.19 -9.71
C ARG A 519 27.04 -16.84 -10.93
N ARG A 520 27.80 -17.72 -11.60
CA ARG A 520 27.27 -18.61 -12.61
C ARG A 520 26.49 -19.72 -11.94
N LEU A 521 25.23 -19.89 -12.28
CA LEU A 521 24.37 -20.92 -11.71
C LEU A 521 24.23 -22.15 -12.61
N ARG A 522 24.39 -21.97 -13.92
CA ARG A 522 24.34 -23.03 -14.92
C ARG A 522 25.35 -22.72 -16.05
N GLY A 523 25.88 -23.78 -16.64
CA GLY A 523 26.91 -23.74 -17.70
C GLY A 523 28.31 -24.03 -17.17
N SER A 524 29.29 -24.08 -18.07
CA SER A 524 30.70 -24.28 -17.74
C SER A 524 31.58 -23.49 -18.68
N GLU A 525 32.82 -23.22 -18.27
CA GLU A 525 33.82 -22.53 -19.11
C GLU A 525 34.14 -23.29 -20.42
N GLU A 526 33.95 -24.62 -20.42
CA GLU A 526 34.15 -25.49 -21.56
C GLU A 526 32.96 -25.51 -22.53
N ASN A 527 31.80 -24.93 -22.13
CA ASN A 527 30.59 -24.92 -22.91
C ASN A 527 30.62 -23.78 -23.93
N ASN A 528 30.48 -24.11 -25.22
CA ASN A 528 30.32 -23.12 -26.31
C ASN A 528 28.88 -22.57 -26.34
N SER A 529 28.29 -22.22 -25.18
CA SER A 529 26.99 -21.57 -25.12
C SER A 529 27.08 -20.21 -25.87
N ARG A 530 26.11 -19.96 -26.74
CA ARG A 530 26.04 -18.69 -27.51
C ARG A 530 25.12 -17.67 -26.85
N VAL A 531 24.35 -18.10 -25.84
CA VAL A 531 23.36 -17.30 -25.15
C VAL A 531 23.58 -17.37 -23.64
N ALA A 532 23.61 -16.23 -22.97
CA ALA A 532 23.62 -16.14 -21.52
C ALA A 532 22.33 -15.44 -21.01
N VAL A 533 21.74 -15.96 -19.93
CA VAL A 533 20.67 -15.28 -19.19
C VAL A 533 21.27 -14.66 -17.94
N LEU A 534 21.17 -13.33 -17.84
CA LEU A 534 21.63 -12.53 -16.71
C LEU A 534 20.42 -12.12 -15.87
N ALA A 535 20.25 -12.69 -14.70
CA ALA A 535 19.09 -12.41 -13.86
C ALA A 535 19.48 -11.71 -12.55
N VAL A 536 18.59 -10.92 -11.99
CA VAL A 536 18.75 -10.30 -10.67
C VAL A 536 17.61 -10.70 -9.74
N GLY A 537 17.98 -11.34 -8.63
CA GLY A 537 17.04 -11.78 -7.59
C GLY A 537 16.34 -13.11 -7.89
N PRO A 538 15.24 -13.41 -7.16
CA PRO A 538 14.62 -14.75 -7.19
C PRO A 538 14.02 -15.13 -8.54
N ILE A 539 13.85 -14.19 -9.46
CA ILE A 539 13.41 -14.44 -10.84
C ILE A 539 14.39 -15.35 -11.62
N VAL A 540 15.62 -15.45 -11.15
CA VAL A 540 16.63 -16.38 -11.72
C VAL A 540 16.12 -17.84 -11.76
N LYS A 541 15.19 -18.20 -10.90
CA LYS A 541 14.54 -19.52 -10.92
C LYS A 541 13.77 -19.77 -12.22
N GLU A 542 13.12 -18.76 -12.77
CA GLU A 542 12.44 -18.86 -14.07
C GLU A 542 13.46 -19.08 -15.21
N ALA A 543 14.62 -18.41 -15.13
CA ALA A 543 15.72 -18.61 -16.09
C ALA A 543 16.29 -20.03 -16.04
N LEU A 544 16.54 -20.56 -14.84
CA LEU A 544 17.01 -21.93 -14.64
C LEU A 544 16.03 -22.95 -15.21
N THR A 545 14.73 -22.79 -14.92
CA THR A 545 13.67 -23.66 -15.45
C THR A 545 13.63 -23.61 -16.99
N ALA A 546 13.72 -22.42 -17.58
CA ALA A 546 13.75 -22.27 -19.02
C ALA A 546 14.99 -22.94 -19.64
N ALA A 547 16.18 -22.73 -19.05
CA ALA A 547 17.42 -23.33 -19.50
C ALA A 547 17.39 -24.88 -19.41
N GLU A 548 16.80 -25.44 -18.34
CA GLU A 548 16.57 -26.88 -18.21
C GLU A 548 15.64 -27.43 -19.29
N ASN A 549 14.60 -26.68 -19.64
CA ASN A 549 13.66 -27.12 -20.66
C ASN A 549 14.30 -27.13 -22.07
N VAL A 550 15.04 -26.09 -22.45
CA VAL A 550 15.69 -26.05 -23.77
C VAL A 550 16.84 -27.05 -23.88
N ALA A 551 17.49 -27.40 -22.77
CA ALA A 551 18.56 -28.38 -22.75
C ALA A 551 18.08 -29.80 -23.17
N LYS A 552 16.80 -30.12 -22.95
CA LYS A 552 16.20 -31.39 -23.42
C LYS A 552 16.25 -31.52 -24.94
N ASP A 553 16.35 -30.42 -25.65
CA ASP A 553 16.48 -30.38 -27.12
C ASP A 553 17.93 -30.06 -27.57
N GLY A 554 18.90 -30.19 -26.67
CA GLY A 554 20.32 -29.97 -26.96
C GLY A 554 20.75 -28.50 -27.05
N ILE A 555 19.93 -27.56 -26.55
CA ILE A 555 20.28 -26.16 -26.51
C ILE A 555 20.92 -25.85 -25.14
N GLU A 556 22.19 -25.46 -25.16
CA GLU A 556 22.90 -25.05 -23.95
C GLU A 556 22.83 -23.54 -23.77
N VAL A 557 22.54 -23.13 -22.53
CA VAL A 557 22.40 -21.72 -22.11
C VAL A 557 23.07 -21.53 -20.76
N ASP A 558 23.87 -20.53 -20.63
CA ASP A 558 24.47 -20.13 -19.36
C ASP A 558 23.49 -19.24 -18.59
N VAL A 559 23.42 -19.43 -17.26
CA VAL A 559 22.57 -18.65 -16.37
C VAL A 559 23.40 -18.05 -15.24
N PHE A 560 23.31 -16.73 -15.10
CA PHE A 560 24.02 -15.98 -14.06
C PHE A 560 23.04 -15.30 -13.10
N ASP A 561 23.33 -15.39 -11.80
CA ASP A 561 22.76 -14.53 -10.77
C ASP A 561 23.68 -13.31 -10.61
N MET A 562 23.27 -12.18 -11.17
CA MET A 562 24.11 -10.97 -11.20
C MET A 562 24.09 -10.22 -9.88
N LEU A 563 23.15 -10.48 -8.99
CA LEU A 563 23.00 -9.91 -7.67
C LEU A 563 22.97 -8.38 -7.61
N TRP A 564 23.98 -7.71 -8.20
CA TRP A 564 24.17 -6.27 -8.13
C TRP A 564 23.60 -5.56 -9.37
N VAL A 565 22.69 -4.62 -9.12
CA VAL A 565 22.22 -3.69 -10.14
C VAL A 565 23.10 -2.44 -10.18
N LYS A 566 23.66 -2.08 -9.01
CA LYS A 566 24.59 -0.98 -8.88
C LYS A 566 25.53 -1.17 -7.67
N PRO A 567 26.86 -1.11 -7.89
CA PRO A 567 27.53 -1.11 -9.18
C PRO A 567 27.33 -2.45 -9.91
N LEU A 568 27.32 -2.44 -11.23
CA LEU A 568 27.39 -3.65 -12.02
C LEU A 568 28.73 -4.36 -11.80
N ASP A 569 28.72 -5.69 -11.90
CA ASP A 569 29.95 -6.46 -12.05
C ASP A 569 30.47 -6.35 -13.48
N THR A 570 31.25 -5.29 -13.72
CA THR A 570 31.71 -4.94 -15.08
C THR A 570 32.77 -5.91 -15.59
N GLU A 571 33.55 -6.55 -14.71
CA GLU A 571 34.57 -7.53 -15.13
C GLU A 571 33.87 -8.79 -15.63
N LEU A 572 32.94 -9.32 -14.85
CA LEU A 572 32.13 -10.47 -15.26
C LEU A 572 31.33 -10.18 -16.53
N LEU A 573 30.74 -8.98 -16.66
CA LEU A 573 29.99 -8.62 -17.88
C LEU A 573 30.87 -8.58 -19.13
N ARG A 574 32.12 -8.08 -19.05
CA ARG A 574 33.07 -8.13 -20.20
C ARG A 574 33.39 -9.57 -20.57
N GLU A 575 33.65 -10.43 -19.57
CA GLU A 575 33.91 -11.84 -19.80
C GLU A 575 32.73 -12.52 -20.50
N ILE A 576 31.51 -12.37 -19.96
CA ILE A 576 30.30 -12.96 -20.54
C ILE A 576 30.06 -12.46 -21.96
N ALA A 577 30.13 -11.14 -22.18
CA ALA A 577 29.90 -10.55 -23.50
C ALA A 577 30.96 -10.94 -24.54
N SER A 578 32.20 -11.25 -24.12
CA SER A 578 33.24 -11.74 -25.01
C SER A 578 33.04 -13.17 -25.50
N THR A 579 32.30 -13.99 -24.73
CA THR A 579 32.09 -15.42 -24.99
C THR A 579 30.71 -15.72 -25.59
N HIS A 580 29.72 -14.85 -25.36
CA HIS A 580 28.33 -15.05 -25.81
C HIS A 580 27.97 -14.07 -26.95
N LYS A 581 27.03 -14.47 -27.81
CA LYS A 581 26.53 -13.65 -28.92
C LYS A 581 25.28 -12.85 -28.55
N CYS A 582 24.50 -13.35 -27.57
CA CYS A 582 23.30 -12.69 -27.09
C CYS A 582 23.19 -12.83 -25.57
N LEU A 583 22.89 -11.73 -24.91
CA LEU A 583 22.58 -11.66 -23.49
C LEU A 583 21.07 -11.43 -23.31
N ILE A 584 20.42 -12.26 -22.50
CA ILE A 584 19.03 -12.07 -22.12
C ILE A 584 19.03 -11.58 -20.69
N THR A 585 18.70 -10.30 -20.45
CA THR A 585 18.58 -9.78 -19.09
C THR A 585 17.19 -10.03 -18.53
N LEU A 586 17.11 -10.37 -17.24
CA LEU A 586 15.87 -10.75 -16.58
C LEU A 586 15.74 -10.06 -15.21
N GLU A 587 14.66 -9.30 -15.04
CA GLU A 587 14.36 -8.57 -13.82
C GLU A 587 12.86 -8.57 -13.50
N ASP A 588 12.48 -8.68 -12.23
CA ASP A 588 11.10 -8.43 -11.76
C ASP A 588 10.94 -6.92 -11.48
N GLY A 589 11.14 -6.10 -12.51
CA GLY A 589 11.17 -4.64 -12.52
C GLY A 589 10.83 -4.09 -13.89
N MET A 590 10.71 -2.77 -14.00
CA MET A 590 10.53 -2.10 -15.31
C MET A 590 11.74 -2.35 -16.19
N ILE A 591 11.50 -2.77 -17.44
CA ILE A 591 12.57 -2.89 -18.45
C ILE A 591 13.20 -1.53 -18.81
N ALA A 592 12.43 -0.45 -18.65
CA ALA A 592 12.91 0.91 -18.90
C ALA A 592 13.65 1.43 -17.66
N GLY A 593 14.95 1.68 -17.77
CA GLY A 593 15.80 2.22 -16.71
C GLY A 593 16.20 1.22 -15.62
N GLY A 594 15.80 -0.06 -15.72
CA GLY A 594 16.13 -1.11 -14.79
C GLY A 594 17.50 -1.76 -15.01
N PHE A 595 17.66 -3.02 -14.58
CA PHE A 595 18.90 -3.78 -14.69
C PHE A 595 19.31 -4.00 -16.15
N GLY A 596 18.38 -4.43 -17.01
CA GLY A 596 18.67 -4.64 -18.44
C GLY A 596 19.15 -3.38 -19.14
N SER A 597 18.59 -2.21 -18.80
CA SER A 597 19.08 -0.92 -19.32
C SER A 597 20.50 -0.63 -18.84
N ALA A 598 20.85 -0.95 -17.58
CA ALA A 598 22.21 -0.76 -17.09
C ALA A 598 23.24 -1.63 -17.85
N VAL A 599 22.87 -2.86 -18.19
CA VAL A 599 23.72 -3.75 -18.99
C VAL A 599 23.92 -3.18 -20.41
N GLU A 600 22.85 -2.72 -21.09
CA GLU A 600 22.97 -2.09 -22.41
C GLU A 600 23.83 -0.83 -22.40
N GLU A 601 23.62 0.06 -21.42
CA GLU A 601 24.42 1.28 -21.24
C GLU A 601 25.89 0.93 -21.08
N PHE A 602 26.24 -0.02 -20.22
CA PHE A 602 27.60 -0.47 -20.01
C PHE A 602 28.25 -1.01 -21.28
N LEU A 603 27.59 -1.91 -22.01
CA LEU A 603 28.13 -2.48 -23.25
C LEU A 603 28.34 -1.41 -24.33
N HIS A 604 27.41 -0.45 -24.42
CA HIS A 604 27.53 0.68 -25.35
C HIS A 604 28.73 1.57 -25.00
N ASP A 605 28.89 1.95 -23.75
CA ASP A 605 29.95 2.83 -23.26
C ASP A 605 31.34 2.20 -23.46
N GLU A 606 31.44 0.87 -23.31
CA GLU A 606 32.69 0.09 -23.54
C GLU A 606 32.92 -0.30 -24.99
N ASN A 607 31.97 0.07 -25.91
CA ASN A 607 32.01 -0.33 -27.31
C ASN A 607 32.07 -1.86 -27.54
N ILE A 608 31.36 -2.62 -26.71
CA ILE A 608 31.22 -4.08 -26.81
C ILE A 608 29.99 -4.41 -27.66
N GLU A 609 30.21 -5.04 -28.80
CA GLU A 609 29.14 -5.52 -29.69
C GLU A 609 28.61 -6.85 -29.19
N CYS A 610 27.43 -6.81 -28.50
CA CYS A 610 26.70 -7.98 -28.08
C CYS A 610 25.20 -7.67 -28.10
N GLU A 611 24.39 -8.57 -28.66
CA GLU A 611 22.95 -8.40 -28.68
C GLU A 611 22.39 -8.52 -27.25
N VAL A 612 21.47 -7.61 -26.87
CA VAL A 612 20.80 -7.66 -25.56
C VAL A 612 19.29 -7.72 -25.74
N ILE A 613 18.65 -8.71 -25.13
CA ILE A 613 17.20 -8.83 -25.05
C ILE A 613 16.78 -8.63 -23.60
N ARG A 614 15.97 -7.62 -23.31
CA ARG A 614 15.54 -7.27 -21.98
C ARG A 614 14.17 -7.90 -21.66
N LEU A 615 14.07 -8.65 -20.56
CA LEU A 615 12.85 -9.25 -20.05
C LEU A 615 12.53 -8.70 -18.66
N GLY A 616 11.30 -8.24 -18.49
CA GLY A 616 10.78 -7.65 -17.25
C GLY A 616 9.40 -7.03 -17.50
N VAL A 617 8.99 -6.11 -16.64
CA VAL A 617 7.70 -5.45 -16.75
C VAL A 617 7.73 -4.44 -17.91
N PRO A 618 6.87 -4.57 -18.93
CA PRO A 618 6.80 -3.65 -20.05
C PRO A 618 6.19 -2.29 -19.63
N ASP A 619 6.32 -1.27 -20.50
CA ASP A 619 5.73 0.07 -20.31
C ASP A 619 4.19 0.03 -20.41
N LYS A 620 3.57 -0.58 -19.38
CA LYS A 620 2.11 -0.74 -19.21
C LYS A 620 1.76 -0.82 -17.74
N TRP A 621 0.58 -0.33 -17.39
CA TRP A 621 -0.01 -0.58 -16.09
C TRP A 621 -0.45 -2.05 -15.99
N ILE A 622 0.08 -2.77 -14.99
CA ILE A 622 -0.23 -4.18 -14.77
C ILE A 622 -1.35 -4.28 -13.75
N ALA A 623 -2.47 -4.86 -14.14
CA ALA A 623 -3.63 -5.08 -13.29
C ALA A 623 -3.32 -6.08 -12.15
N HIS A 624 -4.34 -6.43 -11.36
CA HIS A 624 -4.25 -7.43 -10.30
C HIS A 624 -4.40 -8.86 -10.84
N GLY A 625 -3.85 -9.82 -10.11
CA GLY A 625 -3.87 -11.25 -10.43
C GLY A 625 -2.85 -12.01 -9.59
N SER A 626 -2.69 -13.30 -9.78
CA SER A 626 -1.59 -14.03 -9.16
C SER A 626 -0.25 -13.68 -9.84
N VAL A 627 0.84 -13.65 -9.09
CA VAL A 627 2.17 -13.31 -9.63
C VAL A 627 2.55 -14.15 -10.86
N PRO A 628 2.32 -15.49 -10.89
CA PRO A 628 2.58 -16.29 -12.09
C PRO A 628 1.77 -15.83 -13.31
N GLN A 629 0.47 -15.53 -13.15
CA GLN A 629 -0.35 -15.02 -14.25
C GLN A 629 0.17 -13.68 -14.80
N LEU A 630 0.61 -12.79 -13.89
CA LEU A 630 1.12 -11.48 -14.26
C LEU A 630 2.49 -11.56 -14.94
N ARG A 631 3.38 -12.46 -14.51
CA ARG A 631 4.65 -12.74 -15.21
C ARG A 631 4.43 -13.28 -16.61
N ALA A 632 3.50 -14.22 -16.78
CA ALA A 632 3.12 -14.73 -18.09
C ALA A 632 2.52 -13.64 -19.00
N LEU A 633 1.66 -12.76 -18.42
CA LEU A 633 1.12 -11.59 -19.14
C LEU A 633 2.21 -10.63 -19.59
N CYS A 634 3.24 -10.41 -18.78
CA CYS A 634 4.37 -9.54 -19.07
C CYS A 634 5.44 -10.19 -19.95
N GLY A 635 5.38 -11.51 -20.17
CA GLY A 635 6.29 -12.23 -21.08
C GLY A 635 7.67 -12.52 -20.50
N TYR A 636 7.77 -12.72 -19.17
CA TYR A 636 9.03 -13.09 -18.51
C TYR A 636 8.90 -14.24 -17.49
N ASP A 637 7.91 -15.09 -17.66
CA ASP A 637 7.85 -16.41 -17.03
C ASP A 637 8.78 -17.41 -17.76
N SER A 638 9.02 -18.57 -17.19
CA SER A 638 9.91 -19.60 -17.77
C SER A 638 9.53 -19.99 -19.19
N SER A 639 8.24 -20.08 -19.52
CA SER A 639 7.77 -20.40 -20.87
C SER A 639 8.07 -19.28 -21.88
N ALA A 640 7.95 -18.03 -21.49
CA ALA A 640 8.29 -16.90 -22.34
C ALA A 640 9.81 -16.81 -22.57
N ILE A 641 10.61 -17.00 -21.51
CA ILE A 641 12.09 -17.04 -21.60
C ILE A 641 12.53 -18.17 -22.54
N GLU A 642 11.95 -19.35 -22.43
CA GLU A 642 12.21 -20.49 -23.32
C GLU A 642 11.97 -20.13 -24.80
N LYS A 643 10.84 -19.47 -25.10
CA LYS A 643 10.51 -19.02 -26.47
C LYS A 643 11.53 -18.03 -27.01
N VAL A 644 12.00 -17.10 -26.16
CA VAL A 644 13.04 -16.13 -26.54
C VAL A 644 14.36 -16.84 -26.83
N ILE A 645 14.79 -17.75 -25.95
CA ILE A 645 16.03 -18.55 -26.18
C ILE A 645 15.95 -19.32 -27.50
N ARG A 646 14.83 -20.03 -27.73
CA ARG A 646 14.64 -20.80 -28.97
C ARG A 646 14.65 -19.93 -30.22
N LYS A 647 14.09 -18.71 -30.15
CA LYS A 647 14.13 -17.76 -31.25
C LYS A 647 15.55 -17.31 -31.53
N VAL A 648 16.26 -16.83 -30.51
CA VAL A 648 17.66 -16.39 -30.64
C VAL A 648 18.55 -17.48 -31.21
N MET A 649 18.42 -18.72 -30.73
CA MET A 649 19.23 -19.86 -31.21
C MET A 649 18.94 -20.24 -32.66
N LYS A 650 17.83 -19.87 -33.25
CA LYS A 650 17.52 -20.05 -34.66
C LYS A 650 18.12 -18.94 -35.52
N ASP A 651 18.20 -17.75 -34.95
CA ASP A 651 18.70 -16.53 -35.65
C ASP A 651 20.24 -16.45 -35.59
N LEU A 652 20.90 -17.11 -34.64
CA LEU A 652 22.34 -17.31 -34.51
C LEU A 652 22.86 -18.51 -35.35
#